data_6cfb2611951d1ca08ad5432ce68c03ef
#
_entry.id   6cfb2611951d1ca08ad5432ce68c03ef
#
_cell.length_a   1.000
_cell.length_b   1.000
_cell.length_c   1.000
_cell.angle_alpha   90.00
_cell.angle_beta   90.00
_cell.angle_gamma   90.00
#
_symmetry.space_group_name_H-M   'P 1'
#
loop_
_entity.id
_entity.type
_entity.pdbx_description
1 polymer ?
#
loop_
_entity_poly.entity_id
_entity_poly.type
_entity_poly.pdbx_seq_one_letter_code
_entity_poly.pdbx_strand_id
1 'polypeptide(L)'
;MTLDELPQGKSADVVKVGGEGPLRQHFLDMGLIPGAEVTFIKFAPLGDPMELMVEGYELTLRVEDAKKISIDHVRERRLDEKKVQLPPVVSHPGLGEPGRMHELSPYHDAKPVEGKLVFALAGNQNCGKTTLFNQLTGSNQHVGNFPGVTVDRKSGFIKGHPDCEVVDLPGIYSLSPYTSEEIVSRKFILEEKPSAIINIVDATNLERNLYLTMQLMELDVPMVLALNMMDEVEKNGGSILINEMEEILQIPVIPISAAKNQGVQELVRHAVHVARYREKPGIRDFCSPEDHKGAVHRALHGIMHLIQDHAEAAGIPVRFAAAKLVEGDHLVEESLHLEENEKEMLGHIIKQMEEERGLDHAAAMADMRFLFIRRLCDKTVVKPRESREHARSRKMDRILTGKYTAIPIFILIMALVFYLTFNVIGAFFQDLLAGGIDALTAEVDAALTAAGVNGAVKSLLVDGIFTGVGSVLSFIPIIMVLFFFLSILEDGGYMARVAFVMDKMLRKIGLSGRSIVPLLIGFGCSVPAVMSTRTLPSLRDRRMTIMLIPFMSCSAKVPIYAFFTAAFFPHTGGLVMTALYLTGVCMAVLVALLSKNTFFKGEAVPFVMELPNYRMPGAKNVGRLMWDKGKDFLQRAFTVIFVGTIIVWFLQSFDLTLNMVEDSRDSILALLGGWIAPLFAPLGFGDWKMSTALICGFMAKESVVATLSVLYGSVGALETALTTLSAFSFLIFCLLYTPCIATIASVRRENGSRWAAAMVIFQCVVAWIVSFAVYRAGLILFGN
;
A
#
# COMPACT_ATOMS: atom_id res chain seq x y z
N MET A 1 -33.02 -10.99 -11.23
CA MET A 1 -31.70 -11.34 -11.78
C MET A 1 -30.61 -10.83 -10.85
N THR A 2 -29.49 -11.52 -10.70
CA THR A 2 -28.37 -11.02 -9.89
C THR A 2 -27.30 -10.40 -10.78
N LEU A 3 -26.46 -9.54 -10.21
CA LEU A 3 -25.49 -8.75 -10.95
C LEU A 3 -24.43 -9.62 -11.68
N ASP A 4 -24.09 -10.78 -11.14
CA ASP A 4 -23.16 -11.73 -11.77
C ASP A 4 -23.73 -12.37 -13.05
N GLU A 5 -25.04 -12.35 -13.24
CA GLU A 5 -25.73 -12.86 -14.42
C GLU A 5 -25.89 -11.83 -15.53
N LEU A 6 -25.52 -10.55 -15.29
CA LEU A 6 -25.61 -9.47 -16.28
C LEU A 6 -24.69 -9.78 -17.48
N PRO A 7 -25.19 -9.80 -18.72
CA PRO A 7 -24.36 -10.04 -19.88
C PRO A 7 -23.33 -8.93 -20.10
N GLN A 8 -22.15 -9.29 -20.59
CA GLN A 8 -21.08 -8.36 -20.87
C GLN A 8 -21.51 -7.24 -21.85
N GLY A 9 -21.18 -5.99 -21.50
CA GLY A 9 -21.53 -4.82 -22.30
C GLY A 9 -22.94 -4.29 -22.09
N LYS A 10 -23.77 -4.94 -21.26
CA LYS A 10 -25.12 -4.48 -20.93
C LYS A 10 -25.15 -3.68 -19.64
N SER A 11 -26.15 -2.81 -19.54
CA SER A 11 -26.47 -2.02 -18.35
C SER A 11 -27.74 -2.55 -17.68
N ALA A 12 -27.85 -2.38 -16.39
CA ALA A 12 -29.04 -2.69 -15.62
C ALA A 12 -29.15 -1.72 -14.43
N ASP A 13 -30.33 -1.62 -13.84
CA ASP A 13 -30.57 -0.84 -12.64
C ASP A 13 -30.47 -1.72 -11.41
N VAL A 14 -29.74 -1.27 -10.37
CA VAL A 14 -29.67 -1.96 -9.09
C VAL A 14 -31.03 -1.86 -8.39
N VAL A 15 -31.59 -2.99 -7.98
CA VAL A 15 -32.85 -3.04 -7.23
C VAL A 15 -32.59 -3.15 -5.73
N LYS A 16 -31.65 -4.03 -5.35
CA LYS A 16 -31.34 -4.27 -3.93
C LYS A 16 -29.88 -4.72 -3.78
N VAL A 17 -29.22 -4.18 -2.77
CA VAL A 17 -27.90 -4.62 -2.32
C VAL A 17 -28.09 -5.51 -1.10
N GLY A 18 -27.86 -6.80 -1.25
CA GLY A 18 -27.96 -7.77 -0.17
C GLY A 18 -26.69 -7.87 0.67
N GLY A 19 -26.74 -8.71 1.70
CA GLY A 19 -25.69 -8.86 2.70
C GLY A 19 -25.93 -7.96 3.92
N GLU A 20 -25.05 -8.04 4.90
CA GLU A 20 -25.13 -7.30 6.16
C GLU A 20 -23.75 -6.78 6.56
N GLY A 21 -23.72 -5.82 7.49
CA GLY A 21 -22.52 -5.31 8.11
C GLY A 21 -21.67 -4.38 7.23
N PRO A 22 -20.39 -4.16 7.62
CA PRO A 22 -19.53 -3.11 7.02
C PRO A 22 -19.28 -3.27 5.52
N LEU A 23 -19.25 -4.49 5.01
CA LEU A 23 -19.04 -4.74 3.57
C LEU A 23 -20.21 -4.21 2.72
N ARG A 24 -21.45 -4.46 3.16
CA ARG A 24 -22.63 -3.95 2.50
C ARG A 24 -22.66 -2.42 2.50
N GLN A 25 -22.35 -1.82 3.65
CA GLN A 25 -22.22 -0.37 3.76
C GLN A 25 -21.17 0.17 2.78
N HIS A 26 -20.04 -0.51 2.66
CA HIS A 26 -19.00 -0.14 1.71
C HIS A 26 -19.49 -0.18 0.24
N PHE A 27 -20.33 -1.15 -0.16
CA PHE A 27 -20.92 -1.16 -1.51
C PHE A 27 -21.85 0.04 -1.73
N LEU A 28 -22.67 0.39 -0.74
CA LEU A 28 -23.53 1.57 -0.80
C LEU A 28 -22.70 2.87 -0.89
N ASP A 29 -21.66 2.98 -0.08
CA ASP A 29 -20.72 4.12 -0.08
C ASP A 29 -19.99 4.23 -1.42
N MET A 30 -19.80 3.10 -2.14
CA MET A 30 -19.24 3.03 -3.49
C MET A 30 -20.28 3.29 -4.60
N GLY A 31 -21.49 3.74 -4.30
CA GLY A 31 -22.52 4.11 -5.27
C GLY A 31 -23.32 2.94 -5.84
N LEU A 32 -23.14 1.72 -5.33
CA LEU A 32 -24.04 0.60 -5.64
C LEU A 32 -25.30 0.76 -4.79
N ILE A 33 -26.17 1.66 -5.19
CA ILE A 33 -27.42 1.98 -4.47
C ILE A 33 -28.64 1.56 -5.31
N PRO A 34 -29.79 1.27 -4.69
CA PRO A 34 -31.01 1.04 -5.44
C PRO A 34 -31.33 2.19 -6.40
N GLY A 35 -31.59 1.87 -7.67
CA GLY A 35 -31.79 2.85 -8.75
C GLY A 35 -30.52 3.30 -9.49
N ALA A 36 -29.31 2.93 -9.01
CA ALA A 36 -28.08 3.23 -9.73
C ALA A 36 -27.95 2.36 -11.01
N GLU A 37 -27.50 2.96 -12.10
CA GLU A 37 -27.17 2.23 -13.32
C GLU A 37 -25.80 1.57 -13.20
N VAL A 38 -25.75 0.26 -13.41
CA VAL A 38 -24.49 -0.51 -13.47
C VAL A 38 -24.31 -1.11 -14.86
N THR A 39 -23.11 -0.99 -15.42
CA THR A 39 -22.75 -1.62 -16.70
C THR A 39 -21.68 -2.68 -16.46
N PHE A 40 -21.89 -3.90 -16.93
CA PHE A 40 -20.86 -4.92 -16.86
C PHE A 40 -19.86 -4.78 -18.00
N ILE A 41 -18.59 -4.54 -17.67
CA ILE A 41 -17.53 -4.34 -18.64
C ILE A 41 -16.90 -5.68 -19.04
N LYS A 42 -16.32 -6.40 -18.10
CA LYS A 42 -15.66 -7.70 -18.32
C LYS A 42 -15.36 -8.42 -17.01
N PHE A 43 -15.04 -9.70 -17.11
CA PHE A 43 -14.38 -10.43 -16.02
C PHE A 43 -12.86 -10.25 -16.07
N ALA A 44 -12.20 -10.39 -14.92
CA ALA A 44 -10.76 -10.61 -14.87
C ALA A 44 -10.39 -11.86 -15.70
N PRO A 45 -9.15 -11.98 -16.19
CA PRO A 45 -8.71 -13.08 -17.07
C PRO A 45 -9.01 -14.48 -16.54
N LEU A 46 -9.02 -14.65 -15.21
CA LEU A 46 -9.35 -15.91 -14.54
C LEU A 46 -10.86 -16.07 -14.23
N GLY A 47 -11.71 -15.15 -14.70
CA GLY A 47 -13.17 -15.18 -14.55
C GLY A 47 -13.69 -14.63 -13.21
N ASP A 48 -12.86 -13.99 -12.40
CA ASP A 48 -13.19 -13.32 -11.13
C ASP A 48 -11.98 -12.49 -10.70
N PRO A 49 -12.14 -11.22 -10.25
CA PRO A 49 -13.38 -10.46 -10.09
C PRO A 49 -14.00 -9.94 -11.40
N MET A 50 -15.18 -9.35 -11.32
CA MET A 50 -15.83 -8.64 -12.41
C MET A 50 -15.55 -7.14 -12.33
N GLU A 51 -15.46 -6.48 -13.49
CA GLU A 51 -15.28 -5.05 -13.65
C GLU A 51 -16.59 -4.42 -14.10
N LEU A 52 -17.04 -3.42 -13.36
CA LEU A 52 -18.30 -2.72 -13.54
C LEU A 52 -18.05 -1.24 -13.76
N MET A 53 -18.93 -0.60 -14.52
CA MET A 53 -19.05 0.86 -14.57
C MET A 53 -20.23 1.27 -13.70
N VAL A 54 -20.00 2.13 -12.71
CA VAL A 54 -21.02 2.67 -11.80
C VAL A 54 -20.82 4.18 -11.74
N GLU A 55 -21.85 4.97 -11.93
CA GLU A 55 -21.78 6.44 -11.83
C GLU A 55 -20.55 7.08 -12.54
N GLY A 56 -20.14 6.50 -13.67
CA GLY A 56 -19.05 7.02 -14.50
C GLY A 56 -17.63 6.60 -14.13
N TYR A 57 -17.42 5.72 -13.16
CA TYR A 57 -16.11 5.18 -12.80
C TYR A 57 -16.08 3.64 -12.83
N GLU A 58 -14.88 3.06 -12.95
CA GLU A 58 -14.67 1.61 -13.02
C GLU A 58 -14.45 1.03 -11.63
N LEU A 59 -15.33 0.11 -11.24
CA LEU A 59 -15.31 -0.60 -9.96
C LEU A 59 -15.09 -2.10 -10.19
N THR A 60 -14.27 -2.73 -9.37
CA THR A 60 -14.12 -4.19 -9.39
C THR A 60 -14.84 -4.83 -8.22
N LEU A 61 -15.57 -5.91 -8.48
CA LEU A 61 -16.34 -6.64 -7.49
C LEU A 61 -16.16 -8.15 -7.68
N ARG A 62 -16.06 -8.91 -6.58
CA ARG A 62 -16.03 -10.37 -6.66
C ARG A 62 -17.38 -10.91 -7.11
N VAL A 63 -17.35 -11.98 -7.87
CA VAL A 63 -18.57 -12.66 -8.34
C VAL A 63 -19.46 -13.12 -7.17
N GLU A 64 -18.86 -13.57 -6.07
CA GLU A 64 -19.59 -13.95 -4.85
C GLU A 64 -20.37 -12.79 -4.21
N ASP A 65 -19.81 -11.57 -4.31
CA ASP A 65 -20.46 -10.37 -3.80
C ASP A 65 -21.49 -9.84 -4.80
N ALA A 66 -21.23 -9.95 -6.10
CA ALA A 66 -22.17 -9.62 -7.16
C ALA A 66 -23.46 -10.45 -7.10
N LYS A 67 -23.40 -11.71 -6.64
CA LYS A 67 -24.59 -12.56 -6.40
C LYS A 67 -25.55 -12.02 -5.34
N LYS A 68 -25.05 -11.17 -4.46
CA LYS A 68 -25.86 -10.54 -3.40
C LYS A 68 -26.61 -9.29 -3.89
N ILE A 69 -26.30 -8.80 -5.11
CA ILE A 69 -26.87 -7.58 -5.67
C ILE A 69 -27.92 -7.97 -6.71
N SER A 70 -29.18 -7.58 -6.46
CA SER A 70 -30.30 -7.80 -7.39
C SER A 70 -30.38 -6.64 -8.36
N ILE A 71 -30.60 -6.96 -9.65
CA ILE A 71 -30.71 -6.00 -10.74
C ILE A 71 -31.96 -6.23 -11.56
N ASP A 72 -32.42 -5.18 -12.26
CA ASP A 72 -33.56 -5.25 -13.20
C ASP A 72 -33.35 -4.31 -14.39
N HIS A 73 -34.27 -4.25 -15.34
CA HIS A 73 -34.23 -3.39 -16.52
C HIS A 73 -32.96 -3.53 -17.37
N VAL A 74 -32.59 -4.77 -17.68
CA VAL A 74 -31.39 -5.04 -18.52
C VAL A 74 -31.59 -4.43 -19.92
N ARG A 75 -30.63 -3.58 -20.31
CA ARG A 75 -30.66 -2.83 -21.59
C ARG A 75 -29.27 -2.76 -22.23
N GLU A 76 -29.25 -2.43 -23.53
CA GLU A 76 -28.00 -2.05 -24.18
C GLU A 76 -27.44 -0.76 -23.55
N ARG A 77 -26.12 -0.69 -23.38
CA ARG A 77 -25.47 0.51 -22.86
C ARG A 77 -25.85 1.72 -23.70
N ARG A 78 -26.54 2.68 -23.11
CA ARG A 78 -26.77 3.98 -23.74
C ARG A 78 -25.46 4.78 -23.70
N LEU A 79 -24.84 4.97 -24.84
CA LEU A 79 -23.87 6.04 -25.01
C LEU A 79 -24.71 7.32 -25.04
N ASP A 80 -24.72 8.07 -23.95
CA ASP A 80 -25.48 9.32 -23.86
C ASP A 80 -25.02 10.30 -24.95
N GLU A 81 -25.82 10.37 -26.03
CA GLU A 81 -25.69 11.34 -27.10
C GLU A 81 -26.33 12.67 -26.74
N LYS A 82 -26.55 13.01 -25.47
CA LYS A 82 -27.01 14.36 -25.14
C LYS A 82 -25.97 15.35 -25.63
N LYS A 83 -26.32 16.07 -26.70
CA LYS A 83 -25.61 17.28 -27.12
C LYS A 83 -25.77 18.31 -26.01
N VAL A 84 -24.86 18.30 -25.05
CA VAL A 84 -24.74 19.36 -24.08
C VAL A 84 -24.26 20.59 -24.85
N GLN A 85 -25.08 21.62 -24.97
CA GLN A 85 -24.62 22.96 -25.36
C GLN A 85 -23.71 23.39 -24.18
N LEU A 86 -22.41 23.45 -24.47
CA LEU A 86 -21.42 23.94 -23.52
C LEU A 86 -21.79 25.40 -23.19
N PRO A 87 -22.08 25.75 -21.93
CA PRO A 87 -22.05 27.12 -21.50
C PRO A 87 -20.68 27.72 -21.82
N PRO A 88 -20.57 29.02 -22.05
CA PRO A 88 -19.29 29.66 -22.27
C PRO A 88 -18.37 29.30 -21.07
N VAL A 89 -17.15 28.89 -21.38
CA VAL A 89 -16.14 28.60 -20.37
C VAL A 89 -15.95 29.86 -19.53
N VAL A 90 -16.52 29.88 -18.35
CA VAL A 90 -16.26 30.94 -17.35
C VAL A 90 -14.96 30.52 -16.68
N SER A 91 -13.87 31.21 -17.03
CA SER A 91 -12.64 31.06 -16.24
C SER A 91 -12.97 31.48 -14.80
N HIS A 92 -12.51 30.68 -13.83
CA HIS A 92 -12.56 31.10 -12.43
C HIS A 92 -12.06 32.54 -12.34
N PRO A 93 -12.83 33.48 -11.75
CA PRO A 93 -12.40 34.87 -11.62
C PRO A 93 -11.13 34.87 -10.77
N GLY A 94 -10.00 34.97 -11.38
CA GLY A 94 -8.63 34.99 -10.88
C GLY A 94 -8.40 34.62 -9.43
N LEU A 95 -7.35 33.88 -9.24
CA LEU A 95 -6.71 33.59 -7.97
C LEU A 95 -6.55 34.88 -7.17
N GLY A 96 -7.50 35.27 -6.34
CA GLY A 96 -7.32 36.45 -5.50
C GLY A 96 -8.48 37.39 -5.34
N GLU A 97 -9.62 37.12 -5.93
CA GLU A 97 -10.81 37.78 -5.39
C GLU A 97 -11.09 37.22 -4.00
N PRO A 98 -11.31 38.08 -2.98
CA PRO A 98 -11.96 37.61 -1.78
C PRO A 98 -13.26 36.98 -2.24
N GLY A 99 -13.35 35.66 -2.16
CA GLY A 99 -14.51 34.94 -2.64
C GLY A 99 -15.76 35.52 -1.98
N ARG A 100 -16.88 35.59 -2.69
CA ARG A 100 -18.16 36.05 -2.16
C ARG A 100 -18.51 35.38 -0.82
N MET A 101 -17.99 34.18 -0.58
CA MET A 101 -18.16 33.43 0.66
C MET A 101 -17.61 34.15 1.90
N HIS A 102 -16.47 34.86 1.79
CA HIS A 102 -15.92 35.61 2.90
C HIS A 102 -16.70 36.91 3.18
N GLU A 103 -17.35 37.48 2.17
CA GLU A 103 -18.22 38.65 2.33
C GLU A 103 -19.58 38.29 2.92
N LEU A 104 -20.07 37.06 2.70
CA LEU A 104 -21.34 36.53 3.16
C LEU A 104 -21.23 35.77 4.49
N SER A 105 -20.01 35.53 4.96
CA SER A 105 -19.76 34.75 6.17
C SER A 105 -20.27 35.46 7.43
N PRO A 106 -21.09 34.81 8.28
CA PRO A 106 -21.52 35.38 9.54
C PRO A 106 -20.36 35.56 10.54
N TYR A 107 -19.17 35.12 10.21
CA TYR A 107 -17.95 35.16 11.03
C TYR A 107 -17.06 36.38 10.73
N HIS A 108 -17.52 37.33 9.92
CA HIS A 108 -16.72 38.51 9.51
C HIS A 108 -16.26 39.36 10.69
N ASP A 109 -17.01 39.38 11.79
CA ASP A 109 -16.70 40.12 13.03
C ASP A 109 -15.95 39.26 14.08
N ALA A 110 -15.64 37.97 13.76
CA ALA A 110 -14.95 37.09 14.69
C ALA A 110 -13.47 37.49 14.80
N LYS A 111 -12.93 37.51 16.04
CA LYS A 111 -11.48 37.72 16.23
C LYS A 111 -10.70 36.49 15.70
N PRO A 112 -9.65 36.71 14.91
CA PRO A 112 -8.84 35.60 14.40
C PRO A 112 -8.17 34.83 15.55
N VAL A 113 -8.13 33.52 15.44
CA VAL A 113 -7.41 32.63 16.38
C VAL A 113 -5.90 32.82 16.17
N GLU A 114 -5.21 33.20 17.24
CA GLU A 114 -3.75 33.25 17.27
C GLU A 114 -3.17 31.92 17.74
N GLY A 115 -2.06 31.49 17.14
CA GLY A 115 -1.34 30.29 17.54
C GLY A 115 -1.14 29.28 16.41
N LYS A 116 -0.71 28.08 16.79
CA LYS A 116 -0.46 26.98 15.85
C LYS A 116 -1.75 26.45 15.26
N LEU A 117 -1.81 26.36 13.93
CA LEU A 117 -2.92 25.78 13.19
C LEU A 117 -2.54 24.37 12.71
N VAL A 118 -3.46 23.42 12.86
CA VAL A 118 -3.30 22.03 12.40
C VAL A 118 -4.35 21.74 11.34
N PHE A 119 -3.90 21.38 10.15
CA PHE A 119 -4.76 21.04 9.03
C PHE A 119 -4.80 19.53 8.82
N ALA A 120 -5.99 18.96 8.66
CA ALA A 120 -6.17 17.58 8.21
C ALA A 120 -6.31 17.55 6.69
N LEU A 121 -5.41 16.87 5.98
CA LEU A 121 -5.53 16.66 4.53
C LEU A 121 -6.30 15.36 4.30
N ALA A 122 -7.55 15.47 3.86
CA ALA A 122 -8.46 14.36 3.63
C ALA A 122 -8.85 14.25 2.14
N GLY A 123 -9.14 13.03 1.67
CA GLY A 123 -9.59 12.78 0.31
C GLY A 123 -9.50 11.31 -0.08
N ASN A 124 -10.11 10.97 -1.21
CA ASN A 124 -10.16 9.60 -1.72
C ASN A 124 -8.77 9.09 -2.10
N GLN A 125 -8.67 7.77 -2.28
CA GLN A 125 -7.47 7.19 -2.89
C GLN A 125 -7.32 7.74 -4.32
N ASN A 126 -6.10 7.97 -4.76
CA ASN A 126 -5.73 8.48 -6.08
C ASN A 126 -6.19 9.91 -6.44
N CYS A 127 -6.81 10.68 -5.54
CA CYS A 127 -7.18 12.07 -5.79
C CYS A 127 -5.99 13.05 -5.87
N GLY A 128 -4.75 12.58 -5.64
CA GLY A 128 -3.53 13.39 -5.67
C GLY A 128 -3.11 13.98 -4.32
N LYS A 129 -3.62 13.42 -3.21
CA LYS A 129 -3.38 13.85 -1.83
C LYS A 129 -1.88 13.93 -1.48
N THR A 130 -1.12 12.86 -1.71
CA THR A 130 0.32 12.83 -1.46
C THR A 130 1.09 13.85 -2.30
N THR A 131 0.65 14.09 -3.55
CA THR A 131 1.25 15.12 -4.41
C THR A 131 1.02 16.51 -3.82
N LEU A 132 -0.19 16.82 -3.40
CA LEU A 132 -0.50 18.10 -2.74
C LEU A 132 0.27 18.25 -1.43
N PHE A 133 0.29 17.23 -0.57
CA PHE A 133 1.06 17.24 0.68
C PHE A 133 2.53 17.57 0.43
N ASN A 134 3.14 16.97 -0.58
CA ASN A 134 4.52 17.24 -0.97
C ASN A 134 4.73 18.68 -1.49
N GLN A 135 3.76 19.25 -2.18
CA GLN A 135 3.83 20.65 -2.62
C GLN A 135 3.73 21.60 -1.43
N LEU A 136 2.84 21.33 -0.47
CA LEU A 136 2.63 22.13 0.72
C LEU A 136 3.85 22.12 1.64
N THR A 137 4.40 20.95 1.96
CA THR A 137 5.44 20.79 3.00
C THR A 137 6.87 20.80 2.48
N GLY A 138 7.09 20.43 1.23
CA GLY A 138 8.45 20.34 0.68
C GLY A 138 9.28 19.22 1.33
N SER A 139 10.46 19.55 1.87
CA SER A 139 11.38 18.61 2.56
C SER A 139 11.10 18.49 4.06
N ASN A 140 10.26 19.34 4.64
CA ASN A 140 9.99 19.39 6.08
C ASN A 140 8.86 18.44 6.45
N GLN A 141 9.13 17.14 6.39
CA GLN A 141 8.15 16.09 6.68
C GLN A 141 8.61 15.23 7.85
N HIS A 142 7.67 14.90 8.72
CA HIS A 142 7.84 13.94 9.80
C HIS A 142 7.00 12.70 9.48
N VAL A 143 7.61 11.52 9.56
CA VAL A 143 6.94 10.24 9.33
C VAL A 143 6.94 9.46 10.63
N GLY A 144 5.77 9.05 11.06
CA GLY A 144 5.53 8.22 12.25
C GLY A 144 4.33 7.31 12.01
N ASN A 145 3.79 6.72 13.06
CA ASN A 145 2.53 5.98 12.99
C ASN A 145 1.46 6.73 13.79
N PHE A 146 0.19 6.58 13.40
CA PHE A 146 -0.90 7.02 14.24
C PHE A 146 -0.92 6.23 15.56
N PRO A 147 -1.30 6.85 16.69
CA PRO A 147 -1.29 6.18 18.00
C PRO A 147 -2.11 4.89 17.98
N GLY A 148 -1.52 3.79 18.48
CA GLY A 148 -2.19 2.50 18.65
C GLY A 148 -2.41 1.67 17.38
N VAL A 149 -2.00 2.14 16.21
CA VAL A 149 -2.18 1.46 14.92
C VAL A 149 -0.91 1.49 14.07
N THR A 150 -0.85 0.62 13.06
CA THR A 150 0.29 0.52 12.13
C THR A 150 0.09 1.34 10.84
N VAL A 151 -0.77 2.36 10.89
CA VAL A 151 -1.00 3.27 9.78
C VAL A 151 -0.01 4.42 9.87
N ASP A 152 0.67 4.73 8.77
CA ASP A 152 1.68 5.79 8.71
C ASP A 152 1.02 7.17 8.89
N ARG A 153 1.54 7.97 9.84
CA ARG A 153 1.22 9.38 10.02
C ARG A 153 2.31 10.22 9.36
N LYS A 154 1.96 11.01 8.39
CA LYS A 154 2.85 12.01 7.80
C LYS A 154 2.38 13.39 8.18
N SER A 155 3.26 14.19 8.72
CA SER A 155 2.97 15.60 9.01
C SER A 155 4.11 16.49 8.57
N GLY A 156 3.83 17.77 8.39
CA GLY A 156 4.84 18.76 8.04
C GLY A 156 4.31 20.17 8.08
N PHE A 157 5.21 21.16 8.13
CA PHE A 157 4.82 22.55 8.12
C PHE A 157 4.65 23.07 6.69
N ILE A 158 3.64 23.91 6.49
CA ILE A 158 3.37 24.53 5.20
C ILE A 158 4.47 25.54 4.89
N LYS A 159 5.00 25.50 3.66
CA LYS A 159 6.02 26.43 3.19
C LYS A 159 5.56 27.89 3.33
N GLY A 160 6.37 28.72 3.97
CA GLY A 160 6.03 30.12 4.21
C GLY A 160 5.10 30.37 5.42
N HIS A 161 4.61 29.30 6.06
CA HIS A 161 3.72 29.38 7.23
C HIS A 161 4.21 28.41 8.33
N PRO A 162 5.20 28.79 9.13
CA PRO A 162 5.80 27.91 10.14
C PRO A 162 4.86 27.61 11.31
N ASP A 163 3.79 28.36 11.47
CA ASP A 163 2.70 28.16 12.42
C ASP A 163 1.61 27.16 11.93
N CYS A 164 1.69 26.72 10.68
CA CYS A 164 0.70 25.87 10.04
C CYS A 164 1.26 24.45 9.79
N GLU A 165 0.82 23.49 10.58
CA GLU A 165 1.13 22.07 10.38
C GLU A 165 0.02 21.40 9.56
N VAL A 166 0.38 20.58 8.58
CA VAL A 166 -0.55 19.74 7.84
C VAL A 166 -0.26 18.26 8.13
N VAL A 167 -1.32 17.51 8.42
CA VAL A 167 -1.28 16.05 8.66
C VAL A 167 -1.96 15.35 7.49
N ASP A 168 -1.22 14.45 6.81
CA ASP A 168 -1.73 13.65 5.71
C ASP A 168 -2.52 12.46 6.28
N LEU A 169 -3.84 12.47 6.11
CA LEU A 169 -4.69 11.35 6.50
C LEU A 169 -4.65 10.25 5.43
N PRO A 170 -4.87 8.98 5.79
CA PRO A 170 -5.05 7.92 4.81
C PRO A 170 -6.09 8.26 3.75
N GLY A 171 -5.93 7.70 2.54
CA GLY A 171 -6.95 7.83 1.49
C GLY A 171 -8.16 6.96 1.81
N ILE A 172 -9.32 7.58 2.01
CA ILE A 172 -10.56 6.90 2.39
C ILE A 172 -11.70 7.26 1.46
N TYR A 173 -12.69 6.41 1.36
CA TYR A 173 -13.87 6.64 0.53
C TYR A 173 -15.07 7.12 1.34
N SER A 174 -15.12 6.77 2.62
CA SER A 174 -16.15 7.18 3.56
C SER A 174 -15.58 7.22 4.98
N LEU A 175 -16.36 7.73 5.93
CA LEU A 175 -16.06 7.69 7.36
C LEU A 175 -16.69 6.47 8.06
N SER A 176 -17.18 5.49 7.32
CA SER A 176 -17.71 4.25 7.85
C SER A 176 -16.55 3.32 8.30
N PRO A 177 -16.67 2.61 9.43
CA PRO A 177 -15.57 1.87 10.05
C PRO A 177 -15.32 0.52 9.35
N TYR A 178 -14.97 0.55 8.06
CA TYR A 178 -14.72 -0.66 7.26
C TYR A 178 -13.25 -1.09 7.28
N THR A 179 -12.32 -0.12 7.16
CA THR A 179 -10.87 -0.38 7.23
C THR A 179 -10.22 0.36 8.40
N SER A 180 -9.00 -0.04 8.77
CA SER A 180 -8.21 0.67 9.79
C SER A 180 -7.91 2.12 9.39
N GLU A 181 -7.84 2.40 8.09
CA GLU A 181 -7.55 3.72 7.52
C GLU A 181 -8.72 4.68 7.76
N GLU A 182 -9.96 4.23 7.58
CA GLU A 182 -11.18 4.99 7.84
C GLU A 182 -11.37 5.27 9.33
N ILE A 183 -11.13 4.25 10.17
CA ILE A 183 -11.20 4.40 11.64
C ILE A 183 -10.18 5.43 12.12
N VAL A 184 -8.93 5.38 11.63
CA VAL A 184 -7.87 6.32 12.00
C VAL A 184 -8.20 7.75 11.57
N SER A 185 -8.64 7.93 10.34
CA SER A 185 -8.99 9.25 9.80
C SER A 185 -10.13 9.88 10.57
N ARG A 186 -11.18 9.11 10.86
CA ARG A 186 -12.32 9.53 11.68
C ARG A 186 -11.90 9.90 13.11
N LYS A 187 -11.10 9.03 13.75
CA LYS A 187 -10.61 9.26 15.12
C LYS A 187 -9.76 10.53 15.18
N PHE A 188 -8.88 10.76 14.21
CA PHE A 188 -8.08 11.97 14.16
C PHE A 188 -8.95 13.23 14.10
N ILE A 189 -9.98 13.26 13.25
CA ILE A 189 -10.82 14.45 13.09
C ILE A 189 -11.68 14.69 14.34
N LEU A 190 -12.25 13.65 14.95
CA LEU A 190 -13.13 13.77 16.12
C LEU A 190 -12.38 14.05 17.42
N GLU A 191 -11.22 13.42 17.66
CA GLU A 191 -10.47 13.51 18.91
C GLU A 191 -9.41 14.62 18.90
N GLU A 192 -8.58 14.71 17.83
CA GLU A 192 -7.52 15.73 17.74
C GLU A 192 -8.05 17.09 17.28
N LYS A 193 -9.28 17.17 16.76
CA LYS A 193 -10.01 18.39 16.37
C LYS A 193 -9.14 19.38 15.60
N PRO A 194 -8.75 19.07 14.35
CA PRO A 194 -7.91 19.94 13.56
C PRO A 194 -8.53 21.32 13.37
N SER A 195 -7.72 22.35 13.19
CA SER A 195 -8.17 23.73 12.98
C SER A 195 -9.01 23.90 11.71
N ALA A 196 -8.67 23.12 10.65
CA ALA A 196 -9.49 22.98 9.46
C ALA A 196 -9.14 21.72 8.68
N ILE A 197 -10.04 21.30 7.79
CA ILE A 197 -9.87 20.19 6.84
C ILE A 197 -9.58 20.76 5.46
N ILE A 198 -8.51 20.30 4.82
CA ILE A 198 -8.28 20.49 3.39
C ILE A 198 -8.76 19.21 2.71
N ASN A 199 -9.97 19.25 2.15
CA ASN A 199 -10.52 18.11 1.42
C ASN A 199 -10.12 18.19 -0.05
N ILE A 200 -9.32 17.21 -0.53
CA ILE A 200 -8.89 17.13 -1.92
C ILE A 200 -9.73 16.09 -2.66
N VAL A 201 -10.27 16.50 -3.81
CA VAL A 201 -11.11 15.68 -4.68
C VAL A 201 -10.56 15.64 -6.10
N ASP A 202 -10.74 14.52 -6.78
CA ASP A 202 -10.43 14.40 -8.21
C ASP A 202 -11.57 15.01 -9.04
N ALA A 203 -11.31 16.13 -9.67
CA ALA A 203 -12.28 16.86 -10.49
C ALA A 203 -12.73 16.06 -11.74
N THR A 204 -11.98 15.04 -12.16
CA THR A 204 -12.36 14.16 -13.27
C THR A 204 -13.43 13.14 -12.87
N ASN A 205 -13.58 12.85 -11.55
CA ASN A 205 -14.52 11.89 -10.96
C ASN A 205 -15.27 12.51 -9.76
N LEU A 206 -15.89 13.65 -9.95
CA LEU A 206 -16.43 14.49 -8.89
C LEU A 206 -17.53 13.79 -8.08
N GLU A 207 -18.50 13.15 -8.75
CA GLU A 207 -19.63 12.48 -8.12
C GLU A 207 -19.18 11.47 -7.07
N ARG A 208 -18.14 10.72 -7.39
CA ARG A 208 -17.56 9.74 -6.50
C ARG A 208 -16.84 10.35 -5.28
N ASN A 209 -16.10 11.43 -5.52
CA ASN A 209 -15.29 12.05 -4.49
C ASN A 209 -16.12 12.88 -3.50
N LEU A 210 -17.20 13.49 -3.96
CA LEU A 210 -18.07 14.33 -3.15
C LEU A 210 -18.82 13.55 -2.05
N TYR A 211 -18.94 12.23 -2.14
CA TYR A 211 -19.55 11.43 -1.09
C TYR A 211 -18.81 11.56 0.24
N LEU A 212 -17.49 11.48 0.24
CA LEU A 212 -16.67 11.74 1.41
C LEU A 212 -16.77 13.21 1.85
N THR A 213 -16.79 14.16 0.90
CA THR A 213 -16.93 15.59 1.18
C THR A 213 -18.16 15.88 2.03
N MET A 214 -19.31 15.29 1.69
CA MET A 214 -20.54 15.46 2.44
C MET A 214 -20.42 14.93 3.87
N GLN A 215 -19.83 13.77 4.07
CA GLN A 215 -19.59 13.22 5.41
C GLN A 215 -18.64 14.08 6.24
N LEU A 216 -17.62 14.69 5.60
CA LEU A 216 -16.73 15.64 6.28
C LEU A 216 -17.45 16.93 6.68
N MET A 217 -18.39 17.42 5.86
CA MET A 217 -19.21 18.59 6.18
C MET A 217 -20.14 18.33 7.38
N GLU A 218 -20.66 17.10 7.54
CA GLU A 218 -21.47 16.69 8.70
C GLU A 218 -20.69 16.76 10.03
N LEU A 219 -19.34 16.74 9.99
CA LEU A 219 -18.47 16.84 11.18
C LEU A 219 -18.36 18.26 11.75
N ASP A 220 -18.91 19.26 11.10
CA ASP A 220 -18.93 20.65 11.57
C ASP A 220 -17.52 21.25 11.85
N VAL A 221 -16.51 20.79 11.14
CA VAL A 221 -15.14 21.31 11.20
C VAL A 221 -14.92 22.31 10.06
N PRO A 222 -14.23 23.46 10.29
CA PRO A 222 -13.85 24.36 9.20
C PRO A 222 -13.18 23.59 8.06
N MET A 223 -13.55 23.88 6.79
CA MET A 223 -12.99 23.13 5.67
C MET A 223 -12.93 23.93 4.38
N VAL A 224 -12.03 23.53 3.50
CA VAL A 224 -11.92 23.98 2.12
C VAL A 224 -11.93 22.77 1.18
N LEU A 225 -12.53 22.92 0.01
CA LEU A 225 -12.58 21.90 -1.03
C LEU A 225 -11.54 22.22 -2.12
N ALA A 226 -10.55 21.37 -2.30
CA ALA A 226 -9.54 21.48 -3.34
C ALA A 226 -9.90 20.59 -4.54
N LEU A 227 -10.35 21.19 -5.65
CA LEU A 227 -10.64 20.49 -6.90
C LEU A 227 -9.32 20.25 -7.65
N ASN A 228 -8.76 19.05 -7.50
CA ASN A 228 -7.50 18.69 -8.14
C ASN A 228 -7.70 18.13 -9.56
N MET A 229 -6.64 18.15 -10.35
CA MET A 229 -6.63 17.69 -11.74
C MET A 229 -7.48 18.54 -12.69
N MET A 230 -7.70 19.81 -12.36
CA MET A 230 -8.43 20.75 -13.22
C MET A 230 -7.79 20.90 -14.60
N ASP A 231 -6.48 20.77 -14.69
CA ASP A 231 -5.77 20.76 -15.98
C ASP A 231 -6.12 19.54 -16.87
N GLU A 232 -6.60 18.45 -16.31
CA GLU A 232 -7.11 17.30 -17.07
C GLU A 232 -8.56 17.55 -17.52
N VAL A 233 -9.39 18.17 -16.68
CA VAL A 233 -10.76 18.57 -17.02
C VAL A 233 -10.74 19.53 -18.21
N GLU A 234 -9.92 20.59 -18.16
CA GLU A 234 -9.77 21.58 -19.23
C GLU A 234 -9.26 20.96 -20.54
N LYS A 235 -8.22 20.11 -20.49
CA LYS A 235 -7.68 19.40 -21.66
C LYS A 235 -8.72 18.53 -22.36
N ASN A 236 -9.64 17.96 -21.58
CA ASN A 236 -10.72 17.13 -22.10
C ASN A 236 -11.92 17.95 -22.61
N GLY A 237 -11.87 19.28 -22.51
CA GLY A 237 -12.94 20.18 -22.92
C GLY A 237 -14.13 20.22 -21.97
N GLY A 238 -13.92 19.79 -20.71
CA GLY A 238 -14.87 19.95 -19.63
C GLY A 238 -14.66 21.28 -18.89
N SER A 239 -15.62 21.68 -18.09
CA SER A 239 -15.50 22.80 -17.15
C SER A 239 -16.33 22.55 -15.89
N ILE A 240 -15.98 23.24 -14.81
CA ILE A 240 -16.71 23.22 -13.54
C ILE A 240 -17.02 24.66 -13.17
N LEU A 241 -18.29 24.93 -12.86
CA LEU A 241 -18.77 26.24 -12.42
C LEU A 241 -18.48 26.39 -10.92
N ILE A 242 -17.28 26.88 -10.61
CA ILE A 242 -16.73 26.94 -9.25
C ILE A 242 -17.62 27.79 -8.34
N ASN A 243 -18.00 28.99 -8.78
CA ASN A 243 -18.80 29.91 -7.97
C ASN A 243 -20.18 29.35 -7.64
N GLU A 244 -20.84 28.68 -8.58
CA GLU A 244 -22.12 28.01 -8.33
C GLU A 244 -21.95 26.83 -7.34
N MET A 245 -20.82 26.11 -7.45
CA MET A 245 -20.51 25.02 -6.54
C MET A 245 -20.26 25.54 -5.12
N GLU A 246 -19.53 26.64 -4.95
CA GLU A 246 -19.34 27.32 -3.67
C GLU A 246 -20.68 27.78 -3.06
N GLU A 247 -21.55 28.41 -3.88
CA GLU A 247 -22.85 28.88 -3.43
C GLU A 247 -23.75 27.72 -2.94
N ILE A 248 -23.73 26.59 -3.63
CA ILE A 248 -24.51 25.42 -3.24
C ILE A 248 -23.91 24.71 -2.02
N LEU A 249 -22.58 24.51 -1.98
CA LEU A 249 -21.92 23.80 -0.85
C LEU A 249 -21.67 24.69 0.36
N GLN A 250 -21.68 26.01 0.20
CA GLN A 250 -21.35 26.99 1.25
C GLN A 250 -20.01 26.70 1.95
N ILE A 251 -19.01 26.31 1.17
CA ILE A 251 -17.60 26.19 1.57
C ILE A 251 -16.71 26.68 0.43
N PRO A 252 -15.52 27.22 0.69
CA PRO A 252 -14.59 27.64 -0.37
C PRO A 252 -14.18 26.45 -1.25
N VAL A 253 -14.25 26.66 -2.58
CA VAL A 253 -13.90 25.64 -3.59
C VAL A 253 -12.76 26.18 -4.45
N ILE A 254 -11.60 25.57 -4.38
CA ILE A 254 -10.38 26.06 -5.02
C ILE A 254 -9.91 25.10 -6.12
N PRO A 255 -9.89 25.52 -7.38
CA PRO A 255 -9.37 24.72 -8.48
C PRO A 255 -7.85 24.66 -8.43
N ILE A 256 -7.30 23.43 -8.44
CA ILE A 256 -5.85 23.21 -8.38
C ILE A 256 -5.38 22.18 -9.39
N SER A 257 -4.09 22.25 -9.71
CA SER A 257 -3.32 21.13 -10.27
C SER A 257 -2.10 20.90 -9.38
N ALA A 258 -2.20 19.94 -8.46
CA ALA A 258 -1.12 19.62 -7.54
C ALA A 258 0.15 19.16 -8.28
N ALA A 259 0.01 18.44 -9.40
CA ALA A 259 1.13 18.01 -10.23
C ALA A 259 1.91 19.16 -10.83
N LYS A 260 1.23 20.24 -11.24
CA LYS A 260 1.83 21.45 -11.84
C LYS A 260 2.07 22.57 -10.84
N ASN A 261 1.68 22.37 -9.57
CA ASN A 261 1.75 23.38 -8.50
C ASN A 261 0.95 24.66 -8.84
N GLN A 262 -0.20 24.50 -9.50
CA GLN A 262 -1.12 25.61 -9.84
C GLN A 262 -2.24 25.66 -8.81
N GLY A 263 -2.66 26.87 -8.38
CA GLY A 263 -3.73 27.08 -7.40
C GLY A 263 -3.36 26.77 -5.94
N VAL A 264 -2.19 26.18 -5.67
CA VAL A 264 -1.81 25.70 -4.32
C VAL A 264 -1.63 26.84 -3.34
N GLN A 265 -1.08 27.99 -3.75
CA GLN A 265 -0.93 29.16 -2.86
C GLN A 265 -2.28 29.77 -2.49
N GLU A 266 -3.22 29.79 -3.40
CA GLU A 266 -4.59 30.24 -3.15
C GLU A 266 -5.28 29.30 -2.17
N LEU A 267 -5.17 27.99 -2.38
CA LEU A 267 -5.69 26.99 -1.45
C LEU A 267 -5.16 27.22 -0.02
N VAL A 268 -3.86 27.47 0.14
CA VAL A 268 -3.25 27.75 1.47
C VAL A 268 -3.86 29.00 2.08
N ARG A 269 -4.02 30.07 1.31
CA ARG A 269 -4.58 31.34 1.78
C ARG A 269 -6.01 31.15 2.31
N HIS A 270 -6.87 30.46 1.53
CA HIS A 270 -8.25 30.16 1.95
C HIS A 270 -8.27 29.21 3.16
N ALA A 271 -7.46 28.17 3.17
CA ALA A 271 -7.39 27.24 4.30
C ALA A 271 -6.98 27.94 5.61
N VAL A 272 -5.96 28.82 5.55
CA VAL A 272 -5.52 29.61 6.72
C VAL A 272 -6.60 30.59 7.17
N HIS A 273 -7.31 31.23 6.23
CA HIS A 273 -8.41 32.13 6.55
C HIS A 273 -9.53 31.40 7.29
N VAL A 274 -10.06 30.33 6.70
CA VAL A 274 -11.12 29.50 7.26
C VAL A 274 -10.76 28.95 8.64
N ALA A 275 -9.49 28.51 8.84
CA ALA A 275 -9.02 28.03 10.14
C ALA A 275 -8.93 29.15 11.18
N ARG A 276 -8.42 30.34 10.82
CA ARG A 276 -8.27 31.47 11.73
C ARG A 276 -9.62 32.05 12.20
N TYR A 277 -10.58 32.13 11.29
CA TYR A 277 -11.92 32.67 11.61
C TYR A 277 -12.91 31.58 12.01
N ARG A 278 -12.50 30.30 12.05
CA ARG A 278 -13.33 29.13 12.37
C ARG A 278 -14.59 29.04 11.52
N GLU A 279 -14.48 29.35 10.25
CA GLU A 279 -15.60 29.31 9.31
C GLU A 279 -16.04 27.88 9.06
N LYS A 280 -17.19 27.51 9.60
CA LYS A 280 -17.76 26.18 9.47
C LYS A 280 -18.57 26.06 8.19
N PRO A 281 -18.79 24.83 7.64
CA PRO A 281 -19.67 24.62 6.51
C PRO A 281 -21.06 25.21 6.77
N GLY A 282 -21.57 26.02 5.84
CA GLY A 282 -22.89 26.64 5.97
C GLY A 282 -24.02 25.63 5.82
N ILE A 283 -23.83 24.61 4.97
CA ILE A 283 -24.75 23.49 4.78
C ILE A 283 -24.18 22.25 5.45
N ARG A 284 -24.96 21.60 6.28
CA ARG A 284 -24.67 20.34 6.96
C ARG A 284 -25.78 19.33 6.78
N ASP A 285 -26.93 19.79 6.33
CA ASP A 285 -28.10 18.98 6.07
C ASP A 285 -28.34 18.88 4.57
N PHE A 286 -28.27 17.67 4.04
CA PHE A 286 -28.40 17.37 2.62
C PHE A 286 -29.76 16.76 2.29
N CYS A 287 -30.62 16.54 3.30
CA CYS A 287 -31.96 16.03 3.12
C CYS A 287 -32.95 17.17 2.84
N SER A 288 -33.77 17.01 1.80
CA SER A 288 -34.84 17.94 1.50
C SER A 288 -36.20 17.41 1.99
N PRO A 289 -37.05 18.27 2.59
CA PRO A 289 -38.42 17.88 2.88
C PRO A 289 -39.24 17.45 1.65
N GLU A 290 -38.86 17.89 0.48
CA GLU A 290 -39.51 17.55 -0.79
C GLU A 290 -39.08 16.18 -1.33
N ASP A 291 -37.90 15.69 -0.95
CA ASP A 291 -37.38 14.44 -1.42
C ASP A 291 -38.12 13.27 -0.79
N HIS A 292 -38.77 12.45 -1.63
CA HIS A 292 -39.49 11.26 -1.21
C HIS A 292 -40.44 11.49 -0.02
N LYS A 293 -41.19 12.59 -0.09
CA LYS A 293 -42.10 13.05 0.96
C LYS A 293 -41.43 13.38 2.30
N GLY A 294 -40.12 13.61 2.30
CA GLY A 294 -39.36 14.02 3.49
C GLY A 294 -39.13 12.88 4.50
N ALA A 295 -39.23 11.61 4.13
CA ALA A 295 -39.07 10.51 5.09
C ALA A 295 -37.72 10.50 5.78
N VAL A 296 -36.60 10.61 5.02
CA VAL A 296 -35.25 10.69 5.61
C VAL A 296 -35.05 11.97 6.41
N HIS A 297 -35.58 13.10 5.93
CA HIS A 297 -35.52 14.40 6.62
C HIS A 297 -36.15 14.29 8.01
N ARG A 298 -37.41 13.82 8.10
CA ARG A 298 -38.11 13.69 9.40
C ARG A 298 -37.39 12.74 10.36
N ALA A 299 -36.90 11.61 9.85
CA ALA A 299 -36.16 10.62 10.63
C ALA A 299 -34.88 11.22 11.22
N LEU A 300 -34.04 11.87 10.39
CA LEU A 300 -32.82 12.48 10.86
C LEU A 300 -33.05 13.59 11.87
N HIS A 301 -34.01 14.50 11.63
CA HIS A 301 -34.34 15.54 12.56
C HIS A 301 -34.93 15.02 13.88
N GLY A 302 -35.78 13.97 13.82
CA GLY A 302 -36.29 13.30 15.00
C GLY A 302 -35.18 12.66 15.84
N ILE A 303 -34.23 11.98 15.19
CA ILE A 303 -33.08 11.38 15.87
C ILE A 303 -32.12 12.46 16.42
N MET A 304 -31.87 13.55 15.69
CA MET A 304 -31.07 14.68 16.20
C MET A 304 -31.63 15.24 17.51
N HIS A 305 -32.93 15.40 17.61
CA HIS A 305 -33.56 15.84 18.87
C HIS A 305 -33.44 14.81 19.99
N LEU A 306 -33.58 13.52 19.64
CA LEU A 306 -33.47 12.41 20.61
C LEU A 306 -32.09 12.31 21.25
N ILE A 307 -31.01 12.53 20.44
CA ILE A 307 -29.63 12.28 20.88
C ILE A 307 -28.85 13.54 21.22
N GLN A 308 -29.46 14.71 21.22
CA GLN A 308 -28.73 15.99 21.30
C GLN A 308 -27.84 16.05 22.55
N ASP A 309 -28.36 15.73 23.72
CA ASP A 309 -27.63 15.80 24.99
C ASP A 309 -26.49 14.78 25.03
N HIS A 310 -26.73 13.58 24.52
CA HIS A 310 -25.74 12.52 24.45
C HIS A 310 -24.58 12.85 23.48
N ALA A 311 -24.91 13.42 22.33
CA ALA A 311 -23.93 13.83 21.34
C ALA A 311 -23.05 14.99 21.82
N GLU A 312 -23.67 15.98 22.49
CA GLU A 312 -22.96 17.09 23.13
C GLU A 312 -22.04 16.60 24.25
N ALA A 313 -22.49 15.66 25.09
CA ALA A 313 -21.70 15.05 26.15
C ALA A 313 -20.51 14.23 25.59
N ALA A 314 -20.73 13.51 24.51
CA ALA A 314 -19.69 12.75 23.81
C ALA A 314 -18.76 13.64 22.97
N GLY A 315 -19.09 14.92 22.74
CA GLY A 315 -18.34 15.85 21.90
C GLY A 315 -18.37 15.51 20.42
N ILE A 316 -19.40 14.78 19.96
CA ILE A 316 -19.64 14.37 18.57
C ILE A 316 -20.69 15.30 17.97
N PRO A 317 -20.49 15.84 16.74
CA PRO A 317 -21.51 16.66 16.08
C PRO A 317 -22.84 15.92 15.92
N VAL A 318 -23.94 16.53 16.36
CA VAL A 318 -25.27 15.90 16.45
C VAL A 318 -25.72 15.34 15.09
N ARG A 319 -25.52 16.11 14.01
CA ARG A 319 -25.90 15.70 12.65
C ARG A 319 -25.13 14.47 12.18
N PHE A 320 -23.81 14.42 12.44
CA PHE A 320 -22.97 13.27 12.13
C PHE A 320 -23.37 12.05 12.95
N ALA A 321 -23.62 12.24 14.25
CA ALA A 321 -24.07 11.16 15.13
C ALA A 321 -25.41 10.56 14.66
N ALA A 322 -26.39 11.42 14.33
CA ALA A 322 -27.68 10.97 13.82
C ALA A 322 -27.56 10.19 12.50
N ALA A 323 -26.76 10.71 11.56
CA ALA A 323 -26.52 10.02 10.30
C ALA A 323 -25.86 8.63 10.50
N LYS A 324 -24.87 8.54 11.39
CA LYS A 324 -24.16 7.29 11.70
C LYS A 324 -25.02 6.28 12.46
N LEU A 325 -25.90 6.74 13.36
CA LEU A 325 -26.88 5.85 14.01
C LEU A 325 -27.88 5.25 13.01
N VAL A 326 -28.37 6.06 12.06
CA VAL A 326 -29.22 5.55 10.99
C VAL A 326 -28.47 4.55 10.12
N GLU A 327 -27.18 4.75 9.85
CA GLU A 327 -26.35 3.81 9.11
C GLU A 327 -25.99 2.54 9.89
N GLY A 328 -26.31 2.46 11.20
CA GLY A 328 -26.01 1.30 12.05
C GLY A 328 -24.54 1.25 12.52
N ASP A 329 -23.92 2.39 12.74
CA ASP A 329 -22.51 2.49 13.19
C ASP A 329 -22.39 2.24 14.69
N HIS A 330 -21.97 1.03 15.05
CA HIS A 330 -21.83 0.60 16.45
C HIS A 330 -20.84 1.45 17.27
N LEU A 331 -19.80 2.01 16.63
CA LEU A 331 -18.82 2.83 17.36
C LEU A 331 -19.43 4.16 17.85
N VAL A 332 -20.35 4.73 17.07
CA VAL A 332 -21.10 5.92 17.49
C VAL A 332 -22.14 5.54 18.52
N GLU A 333 -22.88 4.44 18.31
CA GLU A 333 -23.90 3.95 19.25
C GLU A 333 -23.29 3.70 20.65
N GLU A 334 -22.16 3.02 20.73
CA GLU A 334 -21.43 2.80 21.98
C GLU A 334 -20.95 4.10 22.63
N SER A 335 -20.52 5.08 21.84
CA SER A 335 -20.00 6.35 22.36
C SER A 335 -21.09 7.27 22.92
N LEU A 336 -22.34 7.13 22.47
CA LEU A 336 -23.45 7.95 22.89
C LEU A 336 -24.12 7.46 24.20
N HIS A 337 -23.88 6.21 24.60
CA HIS A 337 -24.44 5.63 25.83
C HIS A 337 -25.95 5.83 25.97
N LEU A 338 -26.73 5.59 24.89
CA LEU A 338 -28.17 5.75 24.87
C LEU A 338 -28.87 4.81 25.87
N GLU A 339 -29.94 5.30 26.51
CA GLU A 339 -30.81 4.50 27.36
C GLU A 339 -31.63 3.49 26.50
N GLU A 340 -32.18 2.47 27.14
CA GLU A 340 -32.91 1.40 26.42
C GLU A 340 -34.17 1.90 25.73
N ASN A 341 -34.91 2.83 26.39
CA ASN A 341 -36.08 3.51 25.83
C ASN A 341 -35.72 4.37 24.59
N GLU A 342 -34.54 5.01 24.61
CA GLU A 342 -34.06 5.84 23.51
C GLU A 342 -33.68 4.97 22.32
N LYS A 343 -33.04 3.80 22.55
CA LYS A 343 -32.75 2.80 21.50
C LYS A 343 -34.03 2.24 20.88
N GLU A 344 -35.04 1.97 21.69
CA GLU A 344 -36.36 1.54 21.21
C GLU A 344 -36.99 2.62 20.32
N MET A 345 -36.98 3.90 20.78
CA MET A 345 -37.47 5.01 19.98
C MET A 345 -36.69 5.22 18.69
N LEU A 346 -35.35 5.13 18.74
CA LEU A 346 -34.48 5.16 17.55
C LEU A 346 -34.90 4.07 16.56
N GLY A 347 -35.10 2.84 17.04
CA GLY A 347 -35.56 1.72 16.20
C GLY A 347 -36.91 1.98 15.55
N HIS A 348 -37.85 2.59 16.26
CA HIS A 348 -39.16 2.97 15.71
C HIS A 348 -39.04 4.04 14.62
N ILE A 349 -38.25 5.09 14.83
CA ILE A 349 -38.03 6.15 13.83
C ILE A 349 -37.42 5.57 12.56
N ILE A 350 -36.38 4.74 12.71
CA ILE A 350 -35.73 4.08 11.57
C ILE A 350 -36.70 3.20 10.81
N LYS A 351 -37.46 2.35 11.50
CA LYS A 351 -38.45 1.46 10.89
C LYS A 351 -39.53 2.23 10.12
N GLN A 352 -40.05 3.30 10.70
CA GLN A 352 -41.01 4.17 10.03
C GLN A 352 -40.41 4.76 8.73
N MET A 353 -39.17 5.23 8.78
CA MET A 353 -38.47 5.77 7.60
C MET A 353 -38.34 4.68 6.51
N GLU A 354 -37.98 3.44 6.88
CA GLU A 354 -37.86 2.33 5.94
C GLU A 354 -39.19 1.99 5.27
N GLU A 355 -40.27 1.95 6.04
CA GLU A 355 -41.63 1.69 5.52
C GLU A 355 -42.09 2.80 4.56
N GLU A 356 -41.85 4.06 4.90
CA GLU A 356 -42.24 5.21 4.06
C GLU A 356 -41.37 5.32 2.80
N ARG A 357 -40.07 4.97 2.89
CA ARG A 357 -39.10 5.07 1.80
C ARG A 357 -39.14 3.86 0.87
N GLY A 358 -39.51 2.69 1.39
CA GLY A 358 -39.41 1.41 0.68
C GLY A 358 -37.97 0.92 0.47
N LEU A 359 -37.01 1.50 1.18
CA LEU A 359 -35.60 1.13 1.21
C LEU A 359 -35.18 0.90 2.66
N ASP A 360 -34.21 0.03 2.89
CA ASP A 360 -33.59 -0.08 4.20
C ASP A 360 -32.80 1.21 4.57
N HIS A 361 -32.56 1.39 5.85
CA HIS A 361 -31.99 2.60 6.43
C HIS A 361 -30.65 3.01 5.80
N ALA A 362 -29.73 2.06 5.59
CA ALA A 362 -28.40 2.33 5.02
C ALA A 362 -28.49 2.74 3.54
N ALA A 363 -29.34 2.07 2.75
CA ALA A 363 -29.59 2.41 1.36
C ALA A 363 -30.30 3.76 1.22
N ALA A 364 -31.24 4.08 2.11
CA ALA A 364 -31.93 5.36 2.12
C ALA A 364 -30.98 6.54 2.40
N MET A 365 -30.02 6.35 3.31
CA MET A 365 -28.98 7.35 3.60
C MET A 365 -28.01 7.56 2.43
N ALA A 366 -27.54 6.49 1.83
CA ALA A 366 -26.68 6.57 0.66
C ALA A 366 -27.38 7.22 -0.54
N ASP A 367 -28.64 6.84 -0.81
CA ASP A 367 -29.45 7.42 -1.88
C ASP A 367 -29.69 8.91 -1.68
N MET A 368 -29.97 9.35 -0.48
CA MET A 368 -30.13 10.78 -0.15
C MET A 368 -28.86 11.58 -0.50
N ARG A 369 -27.67 11.09 -0.11
CA ARG A 369 -26.39 11.76 -0.44
C ARG A 369 -26.11 11.75 -1.93
N PHE A 370 -26.28 10.63 -2.62
CA PHE A 370 -26.06 10.57 -4.07
C PHE A 370 -27.07 11.40 -4.86
N LEU A 371 -28.30 11.54 -4.39
CA LEU A 371 -29.30 12.41 -4.99
C LEU A 371 -28.87 13.89 -4.92
N PHE A 372 -28.36 14.34 -3.77
CA PHE A 372 -27.80 15.68 -3.63
C PHE A 372 -26.57 15.87 -4.55
N ILE A 373 -25.64 14.93 -4.56
CA ILE A 373 -24.43 14.98 -5.39
C ILE A 373 -24.80 15.06 -6.89
N ARG A 374 -25.74 14.26 -7.36
CA ARG A 374 -26.20 14.31 -8.75
C ARG A 374 -26.77 15.67 -9.10
N ARG A 375 -27.62 16.25 -8.25
CA ARG A 375 -28.19 17.60 -8.46
C ARG A 375 -27.10 18.67 -8.49
N LEU A 376 -26.12 18.57 -7.61
CA LEU A 376 -24.96 19.47 -7.61
C LEU A 376 -24.16 19.35 -8.89
N CYS A 377 -23.79 18.13 -9.28
CA CYS A 377 -23.00 17.89 -10.48
C CYS A 377 -23.75 18.26 -11.76
N ASP A 378 -25.05 18.00 -11.86
CA ASP A 378 -25.89 18.38 -13.01
C ASP A 378 -25.95 19.90 -13.24
N LYS A 379 -25.85 20.68 -12.15
CA LYS A 379 -25.83 22.16 -12.21
C LYS A 379 -24.43 22.71 -12.49
N THR A 380 -23.41 22.12 -11.89
CA THR A 380 -22.07 22.74 -11.83
C THR A 380 -21.03 22.12 -12.74
N VAL A 381 -21.23 20.87 -13.22
CA VAL A 381 -20.23 20.15 -14.00
C VAL A 381 -20.63 20.00 -15.45
N VAL A 382 -19.80 20.55 -16.35
CA VAL A 382 -19.93 20.35 -17.78
C VAL A 382 -18.95 19.26 -18.21
N LYS A 383 -19.45 18.04 -18.43
CA LYS A 383 -18.60 16.89 -18.81
C LYS A 383 -18.37 16.86 -20.32
N PRO A 384 -17.13 16.55 -20.78
CA PRO A 384 -16.91 16.13 -22.15
C PRO A 384 -17.57 14.77 -22.39
N ARG A 385 -17.94 14.46 -23.64
CA ARG A 385 -18.61 13.20 -24.03
C ARG A 385 -17.88 11.94 -23.58
N GLU A 386 -16.55 11.94 -23.63
CA GLU A 386 -15.67 10.87 -23.12
C GLU A 386 -14.27 11.44 -22.89
N SER A 387 -13.70 11.22 -21.71
CA SER A 387 -12.30 11.59 -21.43
C SER A 387 -11.37 10.81 -22.37
N ARG A 388 -10.48 11.51 -23.06
CA ARG A 388 -9.46 10.89 -23.95
C ARG A 388 -8.57 9.93 -23.17
N GLU A 389 -8.34 10.21 -21.91
CA GLU A 389 -7.51 9.39 -21.02
C GLU A 389 -8.23 8.09 -20.66
N HIS A 390 -9.53 8.15 -20.39
CA HIS A 390 -10.35 6.96 -20.14
C HIS A 390 -10.43 6.07 -21.38
N ALA A 391 -10.65 6.66 -22.57
CA ALA A 391 -10.65 5.91 -23.82
C ALA A 391 -9.30 5.24 -24.11
N ARG A 392 -8.17 5.91 -23.76
CA ARG A 392 -6.81 5.36 -23.86
C ARG A 392 -6.61 4.23 -22.87
N SER A 393 -7.03 4.41 -21.61
CA SER A 393 -6.93 3.39 -20.56
C SER A 393 -7.67 2.12 -20.95
N ARG A 394 -8.89 2.22 -21.47
CA ARG A 394 -9.66 1.08 -21.98
C ARG A 394 -8.97 0.34 -23.13
N LYS A 395 -8.32 1.08 -24.06
CA LYS A 395 -7.52 0.44 -25.12
C LYS A 395 -6.34 -0.34 -24.58
N MET A 396 -5.63 0.23 -23.59
CA MET A 396 -4.52 -0.45 -22.90
C MET A 396 -5.01 -1.66 -22.11
N ASP A 397 -6.11 -1.53 -21.39
CA ASP A 397 -6.69 -2.62 -20.59
C ASP A 397 -7.19 -3.79 -21.42
N ARG A 398 -7.57 -3.57 -22.70
CA ARG A 398 -7.88 -4.66 -23.62
C ARG A 398 -6.69 -5.62 -23.82
N ILE A 399 -5.47 -5.08 -23.76
CA ILE A 399 -4.23 -5.85 -23.95
C ILE A 399 -3.68 -6.30 -22.60
N LEU A 400 -3.53 -5.39 -21.64
CA LEU A 400 -2.86 -5.64 -20.36
C LEU A 400 -3.68 -6.50 -19.39
N THR A 401 -5.00 -6.50 -19.51
CA THR A 401 -5.91 -7.31 -18.71
C THR A 401 -6.76 -8.26 -19.56
N GLY A 402 -6.32 -8.55 -20.78
CA GLY A 402 -6.99 -9.49 -21.68
C GLY A 402 -6.89 -10.94 -21.19
N LYS A 403 -7.90 -11.76 -21.50
CA LYS A 403 -8.04 -13.16 -21.01
C LYS A 403 -6.78 -14.02 -21.20
N TYR A 404 -6.10 -13.89 -22.33
CA TYR A 404 -4.91 -14.69 -22.68
C TYR A 404 -3.60 -13.89 -22.63
N THR A 405 -3.67 -12.57 -22.67
CA THR A 405 -2.50 -11.69 -22.77
C THR A 405 -2.02 -11.18 -21.43
N ALA A 406 -2.90 -11.09 -20.41
CA ALA A 406 -2.58 -10.47 -19.13
C ALA A 406 -1.37 -11.12 -18.43
N ILE A 407 -1.40 -12.44 -18.25
CA ILE A 407 -0.32 -13.17 -17.54
C ILE A 407 1.00 -13.16 -18.32
N PRO A 408 1.04 -13.47 -19.65
CA PRO A 408 2.26 -13.37 -20.41
C PRO A 408 2.90 -11.98 -20.44
N ILE A 409 2.09 -10.94 -20.62
CA ILE A 409 2.57 -9.55 -20.61
C ILE A 409 3.08 -9.16 -19.23
N PHE A 410 2.37 -9.54 -18.17
CA PHE A 410 2.82 -9.32 -16.80
C PHE A 410 4.21 -9.95 -16.55
N ILE A 411 4.40 -11.22 -16.94
CA ILE A 411 5.69 -11.91 -16.82
C ILE A 411 6.76 -11.17 -17.63
N LEU A 412 6.44 -10.74 -18.86
CA LEU A 412 7.37 -10.01 -19.72
C LEU A 412 7.79 -8.67 -19.10
N ILE A 413 6.84 -7.88 -18.59
CA ILE A 413 7.12 -6.59 -17.93
C ILE A 413 8.01 -6.81 -16.70
N MET A 414 7.68 -7.78 -15.84
CA MET A 414 8.49 -8.07 -14.65
C MET A 414 9.87 -8.60 -15.00
N ALA A 415 9.98 -9.47 -15.99
CA ALA A 415 11.27 -9.97 -16.49
C ALA A 415 12.13 -8.80 -17.04
N LEU A 416 11.53 -7.88 -17.79
CA LEU A 416 12.21 -6.69 -18.30
C LEU A 416 12.69 -5.78 -17.14
N VAL A 417 11.84 -5.51 -16.16
CA VAL A 417 12.20 -4.70 -14.98
C VAL A 417 13.36 -5.34 -14.23
N PHE A 418 13.30 -6.64 -13.96
CA PHE A 418 14.39 -7.33 -13.28
C PHE A 418 15.68 -7.39 -14.13
N TYR A 419 15.57 -7.66 -15.43
CA TYR A 419 16.72 -7.65 -16.31
C TYR A 419 17.42 -6.28 -16.35
N LEU A 420 16.69 -5.20 -16.52
CA LEU A 420 17.24 -3.85 -16.49
C LEU A 420 17.85 -3.49 -15.12
N THR A 421 17.21 -3.93 -14.04
CA THR A 421 17.67 -3.64 -12.68
C THR A 421 18.95 -4.40 -12.35
N PHE A 422 18.99 -5.72 -12.59
CA PHE A 422 20.08 -6.55 -12.09
C PHE A 422 21.20 -6.80 -13.09
N ASN A 423 20.97 -6.63 -14.41
CA ASN A 423 21.98 -6.94 -15.42
C ASN A 423 22.46 -5.73 -16.25
N VAL A 424 21.69 -4.62 -16.26
CA VAL A 424 22.05 -3.48 -17.11
C VAL A 424 22.30 -2.24 -16.27
N ILE A 425 21.24 -1.55 -15.83
CA ILE A 425 21.35 -0.25 -15.19
C ILE A 425 21.89 -0.38 -13.76
N GLY A 426 21.28 -1.25 -12.96
CA GLY A 426 21.69 -1.45 -11.58
C GLY A 426 23.08 -2.05 -11.45
N ALA A 427 23.43 -3.05 -12.29
CA ALA A 427 24.76 -3.63 -12.32
C ALA A 427 25.84 -2.58 -12.67
N PHE A 428 25.60 -1.76 -13.71
CA PHE A 428 26.54 -0.71 -14.09
C PHE A 428 26.88 0.25 -12.93
N PHE A 429 25.87 0.72 -12.23
CA PHE A 429 26.07 1.63 -11.08
C PHE A 429 26.64 0.89 -9.87
N GLN A 430 26.33 -0.39 -9.70
CA GLN A 430 26.91 -1.22 -8.64
C GLN A 430 28.41 -1.40 -8.86
N ASP A 431 28.83 -1.79 -10.05
CA ASP A 431 30.23 -2.02 -10.40
C ASP A 431 31.06 -0.74 -10.28
N LEU A 432 30.47 0.39 -10.69
CA LEU A 432 31.11 1.71 -10.55
C LEU A 432 31.33 2.06 -9.07
N LEU A 433 30.33 1.85 -8.22
CA LEU A 433 30.42 2.15 -6.80
C LEU A 433 31.34 1.15 -6.07
N ALA A 434 31.26 -0.13 -6.40
CA ALA A 434 32.14 -1.17 -5.86
C ALA A 434 33.61 -0.88 -6.19
N GLY A 435 33.92 -0.56 -7.45
CA GLY A 435 35.28 -0.18 -7.86
C GLY A 435 35.80 1.06 -7.13
N GLY A 436 34.94 2.05 -6.86
CA GLY A 436 35.29 3.21 -6.04
C GLY A 436 35.57 2.86 -4.58
N ILE A 437 34.77 1.97 -3.98
CA ILE A 437 34.99 1.49 -2.62
C ILE A 437 36.27 0.65 -2.51
N ASP A 438 36.54 -0.22 -3.49
CA ASP A 438 37.73 -1.06 -3.53
C ASP A 438 38.99 -0.20 -3.66
N ALA A 439 38.99 0.81 -4.52
CA ALA A 439 40.08 1.79 -4.64
C ALA A 439 40.33 2.54 -3.33
N LEU A 440 39.27 3.01 -2.67
CA LEU A 440 39.39 3.69 -1.38
C LEU A 440 39.94 2.75 -0.29
N THR A 441 39.46 1.48 -0.28
CA THR A 441 39.92 0.45 0.65
C THR A 441 41.41 0.16 0.45
N ALA A 442 41.90 0.08 -0.78
CA ALA A 442 43.31 -0.13 -1.12
C ALA A 442 44.19 1.06 -0.66
N GLU A 443 43.73 2.32 -0.86
CA GLU A 443 44.47 3.49 -0.40
C GLU A 443 44.50 3.54 1.14
N VAL A 444 43.43 3.25 1.83
CA VAL A 444 43.37 3.18 3.30
C VAL A 444 44.28 2.06 3.81
N ASP A 445 44.29 0.87 3.18
CA ASP A 445 45.20 -0.22 3.53
C ASP A 445 46.66 0.18 3.39
N ALA A 446 47.02 0.80 2.29
CA ALA A 446 48.38 1.31 2.05
C ALA A 446 48.81 2.39 3.10
N ALA A 447 47.89 3.33 3.41
CA ALA A 447 48.13 4.37 4.38
C ALA A 447 48.33 3.82 5.81
N LEU A 448 47.49 2.87 6.23
CA LEU A 448 47.58 2.22 7.53
C LEU A 448 48.88 1.38 7.64
N THR A 449 49.27 0.73 6.56
CA THR A 449 50.55 -0.02 6.49
C THR A 449 51.75 0.91 6.62
N ALA A 450 51.75 2.04 5.90
CA ALA A 450 52.80 3.03 5.98
C ALA A 450 52.89 3.71 7.36
N ALA A 451 51.76 3.87 8.06
CA ALA A 451 51.68 4.41 9.41
C ALA A 451 52.12 3.43 10.50
N GLY A 452 52.39 2.14 10.17
CA GLY A 452 52.80 1.12 11.12
C GLY A 452 51.70 0.75 12.13
N VAL A 453 50.42 0.83 11.75
CA VAL A 453 49.30 0.56 12.64
C VAL A 453 49.27 -0.93 12.99
N ASN A 454 48.85 -1.24 14.24
CA ASN A 454 48.72 -2.61 14.71
C ASN A 454 47.84 -3.46 13.76
N GLY A 455 48.29 -4.70 13.45
CA GLY A 455 47.63 -5.61 12.52
C GLY A 455 46.16 -5.87 12.83
N ALA A 456 45.79 -5.97 14.10
CA ALA A 456 44.39 -6.14 14.51
C ALA A 456 43.50 -4.92 14.17
N VAL A 457 44.05 -3.71 14.40
CA VAL A 457 43.31 -2.49 14.07
C VAL A 457 43.22 -2.30 12.55
N LYS A 458 44.27 -2.66 11.82
CA LYS A 458 44.28 -2.64 10.37
C LYS A 458 43.20 -3.60 9.80
N SER A 459 43.18 -4.85 10.28
CA SER A 459 42.18 -5.84 9.85
C SER A 459 40.75 -5.42 10.23
N LEU A 460 40.53 -4.83 11.42
CA LEU A 460 39.24 -4.28 11.79
C LEU A 460 38.75 -3.21 10.79
N LEU A 461 39.62 -2.29 10.43
CA LEU A 461 39.27 -1.21 9.53
C LEU A 461 39.07 -1.70 8.11
N VAL A 462 40.02 -2.46 7.55
CA VAL A 462 39.99 -2.88 6.15
C VAL A 462 38.99 -4.02 5.95
N ASP A 463 39.14 -5.14 6.66
CA ASP A 463 38.33 -6.34 6.47
C ASP A 463 36.95 -6.24 7.15
N GLY A 464 36.91 -5.70 8.38
CA GLY A 464 35.67 -5.57 9.14
C GLY A 464 34.78 -4.44 8.66
N ILE A 465 35.34 -3.22 8.48
CA ILE A 465 34.55 -2.03 8.20
C ILE A 465 34.46 -1.76 6.69
N PHE A 466 35.59 -1.52 6.01
CA PHE A 466 35.55 -1.14 4.61
C PHE A 466 35.00 -2.22 3.71
N THR A 467 35.47 -3.45 3.84
CA THR A 467 34.96 -4.58 3.04
C THR A 467 33.52 -4.96 3.41
N GLY A 468 33.22 -5.03 4.73
CA GLY A 468 31.88 -5.40 5.18
C GLY A 468 30.81 -4.35 4.89
N VAL A 469 31.09 -3.07 5.14
CA VAL A 469 30.17 -1.95 4.84
C VAL A 469 30.12 -1.67 3.34
N GLY A 470 31.28 -1.75 2.67
CA GLY A 470 31.41 -1.53 1.25
C GLY A 470 30.53 -2.46 0.42
N SER A 471 30.51 -3.75 0.78
CA SER A 471 29.67 -4.74 0.11
C SER A 471 28.19 -4.38 0.20
N VAL A 472 27.73 -3.81 1.31
CA VAL A 472 26.34 -3.37 1.48
C VAL A 472 26.03 -2.10 0.71
N LEU A 473 26.95 -1.12 0.74
CA LEU A 473 26.79 0.13 0.00
C LEU A 473 26.72 -0.12 -1.50
N SER A 474 27.49 -1.08 -2.01
CA SER A 474 27.49 -1.44 -3.44
C SER A 474 26.12 -1.92 -3.95
N PHE A 475 25.23 -2.43 -3.08
CA PHE A 475 23.87 -2.83 -3.48
C PHE A 475 22.86 -1.68 -3.53
N ILE A 476 23.17 -0.51 -2.98
CA ILE A 476 22.24 0.63 -2.97
C ILE A 476 21.77 1.02 -4.37
N PRO A 477 22.64 1.14 -5.39
CA PRO A 477 22.22 1.50 -6.74
C PRO A 477 21.19 0.53 -7.33
N ILE A 478 21.37 -0.76 -7.14
CA ILE A 478 20.42 -1.78 -7.62
C ILE A 478 19.05 -1.56 -6.97
N ILE A 479 19.03 -1.34 -5.66
CA ILE A 479 17.78 -1.11 -4.90
C ILE A 479 17.11 0.18 -5.37
N MET A 480 17.87 1.24 -5.62
CA MET A 480 17.35 2.51 -6.14
C MET A 480 16.72 2.35 -7.53
N VAL A 481 17.38 1.63 -8.43
CA VAL A 481 16.86 1.34 -9.79
C VAL A 481 15.61 0.46 -9.71
N LEU A 482 15.57 -0.53 -8.82
CA LEU A 482 14.38 -1.35 -8.58
C LEU A 482 13.19 -0.49 -8.13
N PHE A 483 13.41 0.38 -7.14
CA PHE A 483 12.37 1.30 -6.67
C PHE A 483 11.93 2.29 -7.75
N PHE A 484 12.83 2.73 -8.61
CA PHE A 484 12.49 3.58 -9.75
C PHE A 484 11.46 2.90 -10.66
N PHE A 485 11.72 1.68 -11.11
CA PHE A 485 10.78 0.96 -11.97
C PHE A 485 9.48 0.61 -11.25
N LEU A 486 9.55 0.16 -10.00
CA LEU A 486 8.35 -0.16 -9.23
C LEU A 486 7.47 1.07 -9.01
N SER A 487 8.06 2.24 -8.74
CA SER A 487 7.31 3.49 -8.59
C SER A 487 6.61 3.90 -9.88
N ILE A 488 7.26 3.69 -11.04
CA ILE A 488 6.61 3.93 -12.34
C ILE A 488 5.40 3.02 -12.54
N LEU A 489 5.51 1.73 -12.20
CA LEU A 489 4.41 0.78 -12.34
C LEU A 489 3.28 1.05 -11.36
N GLU A 490 3.60 1.47 -10.13
CA GLU A 490 2.65 1.80 -9.07
C GLU A 490 1.88 3.08 -9.41
N ASP A 491 2.59 4.19 -9.61
CA ASP A 491 1.98 5.50 -9.92
C ASP A 491 1.29 5.49 -11.31
N GLY A 492 1.81 4.68 -12.24
CA GLY A 492 1.22 4.49 -13.57
C GLY A 492 -0.11 3.74 -13.56
N GLY A 493 -0.54 3.16 -12.42
CA GLY A 493 -1.79 2.40 -12.27
C GLY A 493 -1.73 0.95 -12.77
N TYR A 494 -0.56 0.46 -13.20
CA TYR A 494 -0.41 -0.92 -13.67
C TYR A 494 -0.52 -1.94 -12.53
N MET A 495 0.00 -1.62 -11.34
CA MET A 495 -0.04 -2.54 -10.19
C MET A 495 -1.46 -2.86 -9.70
N ALA A 496 -2.40 -1.92 -9.85
CA ALA A 496 -3.81 -2.17 -9.58
C ALA A 496 -4.39 -3.25 -10.51
N ARG A 497 -4.01 -3.22 -11.80
CA ARG A 497 -4.41 -4.25 -12.78
C ARG A 497 -3.82 -5.61 -12.48
N VAL A 498 -2.57 -5.64 -12.05
CA VAL A 498 -1.91 -6.90 -11.62
C VAL A 498 -2.66 -7.50 -10.44
N ALA A 499 -3.02 -6.69 -9.45
CA ALA A 499 -3.82 -7.14 -8.30
C ALA A 499 -5.18 -7.69 -8.74
N PHE A 500 -5.85 -7.01 -9.68
CA PHE A 500 -7.11 -7.46 -10.28
C PHE A 500 -6.98 -8.81 -10.98
N VAL A 501 -5.95 -9.00 -11.80
CA VAL A 501 -5.71 -10.25 -12.54
C VAL A 501 -5.42 -11.42 -11.60
N MET A 502 -4.66 -11.17 -10.51
CA MET A 502 -4.13 -12.21 -9.62
C MET A 502 -5.05 -12.55 -8.44
N ASP A 503 -6.13 -11.79 -8.18
CA ASP A 503 -6.97 -11.96 -6.98
C ASP A 503 -7.51 -13.39 -6.84
N LYS A 504 -8.04 -13.97 -7.90
CA LYS A 504 -8.60 -15.33 -7.86
C LYS A 504 -7.58 -16.41 -7.45
N MET A 505 -6.33 -16.28 -7.94
CA MET A 505 -5.27 -17.22 -7.58
C MET A 505 -4.85 -17.07 -6.11
N LEU A 506 -4.62 -15.84 -5.68
CA LEU A 506 -4.16 -15.55 -4.33
C LEU A 506 -5.24 -15.85 -3.27
N ARG A 507 -6.50 -15.62 -3.57
CA ARG A 507 -7.61 -15.97 -2.69
C ARG A 507 -7.69 -17.46 -2.40
N LYS A 508 -7.37 -18.33 -3.35
CA LYS A 508 -7.33 -19.79 -3.10
C LYS A 508 -6.35 -20.16 -1.99
N ILE A 509 -5.25 -19.45 -1.90
CA ILE A 509 -4.26 -19.63 -0.83
C ILE A 509 -4.51 -18.74 0.40
N GLY A 510 -5.61 -17.99 0.43
CA GLY A 510 -6.04 -17.18 1.58
C GLY A 510 -5.49 -15.76 1.61
N LEU A 511 -5.00 -15.23 0.49
CA LEU A 511 -4.49 -13.86 0.34
C LEU A 511 -5.38 -13.04 -0.59
N SER A 512 -5.37 -11.71 -0.43
CA SER A 512 -5.98 -10.78 -1.39
C SER A 512 -5.08 -10.56 -2.62
N GLY A 513 -5.66 -10.14 -3.74
CA GLY A 513 -4.91 -9.83 -4.96
C GLY A 513 -3.80 -8.80 -4.78
N ARG A 514 -3.95 -7.86 -3.85
CA ARG A 514 -2.92 -6.85 -3.52
C ARG A 514 -1.62 -7.46 -2.98
N SER A 515 -1.67 -8.65 -2.38
CA SER A 515 -0.50 -9.34 -1.84
C SER A 515 0.52 -9.76 -2.90
N ILE A 516 0.12 -9.78 -4.20
CA ILE A 516 1.04 -10.12 -5.30
C ILE A 516 2.22 -9.13 -5.37
N VAL A 517 1.97 -7.85 -5.11
CA VAL A 517 3.01 -6.80 -5.23
C VAL A 517 4.17 -7.04 -4.27
N PRO A 518 3.98 -7.17 -2.95
CA PRO A 518 5.05 -7.54 -2.02
C PRO A 518 5.75 -8.87 -2.38
N LEU A 519 4.99 -9.89 -2.79
CA LEU A 519 5.58 -11.19 -3.15
C LEU A 519 6.49 -11.08 -4.37
N LEU A 520 6.13 -10.31 -5.38
CA LEU A 520 6.98 -10.07 -6.55
C LEU A 520 8.24 -9.28 -6.21
N ILE A 521 8.12 -8.23 -5.40
CA ILE A 521 9.27 -7.48 -4.90
C ILE A 521 10.24 -8.41 -4.17
N GLY A 522 9.72 -9.45 -3.50
CA GLY A 522 10.49 -10.48 -2.81
C GLY A 522 11.48 -11.24 -3.69
N PHE A 523 11.23 -11.39 -4.99
CA PHE A 523 12.20 -11.94 -5.95
C PHE A 523 13.39 -11.01 -6.19
N GLY A 524 13.22 -9.72 -6.01
CA GLY A 524 14.33 -8.77 -6.04
C GLY A 524 15.04 -8.70 -4.70
N CYS A 525 14.35 -8.20 -3.68
CA CYS A 525 14.86 -8.05 -2.32
C CYS A 525 13.75 -8.18 -1.28
N SER A 526 13.98 -8.99 -0.23
CA SER A 526 12.99 -9.22 0.82
C SER A 526 12.75 -8.00 1.72
N VAL A 527 13.72 -7.10 1.89
CA VAL A 527 13.58 -5.89 2.73
C VAL A 527 12.49 -4.94 2.19
N PRO A 528 12.59 -4.45 0.93
CA PRO A 528 11.54 -3.62 0.36
C PRO A 528 10.21 -4.38 0.21
N ALA A 529 10.25 -5.69 0.00
CA ALA A 529 9.05 -6.51 -0.05
C ALA A 529 8.27 -6.48 1.27
N VAL A 530 8.95 -6.64 2.41
CA VAL A 530 8.34 -6.53 3.74
C VAL A 530 7.80 -5.11 3.97
N MET A 531 8.55 -4.08 3.60
CA MET A 531 8.10 -2.68 3.74
C MET A 531 6.85 -2.38 2.90
N SER A 532 6.76 -2.94 1.69
CA SER A 532 5.60 -2.71 0.79
C SER A 532 4.31 -3.36 1.30
N THR A 533 4.38 -4.30 2.25
CA THR A 533 3.18 -4.90 2.87
C THR A 533 2.33 -3.91 3.65
N ARG A 534 2.83 -2.71 3.95
CA ARG A 534 2.08 -1.61 4.58
C ARG A 534 0.87 -1.17 3.76
N THR A 535 0.91 -1.35 2.44
CA THR A 535 -0.20 -1.04 1.55
C THR A 535 -1.36 -2.04 1.64
N LEU A 536 -1.19 -3.13 2.39
CA LEU A 536 -2.24 -4.14 2.59
C LEU A 536 -3.18 -3.70 3.72
N PRO A 537 -4.50 -3.67 3.47
CA PRO A 537 -5.48 -3.13 4.41
C PRO A 537 -5.72 -4.03 5.63
N SER A 538 -5.41 -5.33 5.52
CA SER A 538 -5.61 -6.31 6.59
C SER A 538 -4.32 -6.67 7.30
N LEU A 539 -4.32 -6.61 8.63
CA LEU A 539 -3.21 -7.08 9.46
C LEU A 539 -2.94 -8.58 9.26
N ARG A 540 -4.00 -9.37 9.02
CA ARG A 540 -3.93 -10.78 8.70
C ARG A 540 -3.17 -11.02 7.39
N ASP A 541 -3.61 -10.38 6.30
CA ASP A 541 -2.99 -10.52 4.98
C ASP A 541 -1.55 -10.01 4.99
N ARG A 542 -1.29 -8.92 5.70
CA ARG A 542 0.05 -8.35 5.91
C ARG A 542 0.98 -9.35 6.59
N ARG A 543 0.58 -9.93 7.74
CA ARG A 543 1.38 -10.91 8.47
C ARG A 543 1.62 -12.18 7.67
N MET A 544 0.60 -12.68 6.99
CA MET A 544 0.70 -13.85 6.15
C MET A 544 1.64 -13.59 4.95
N THR A 545 1.52 -12.46 4.27
CA THR A 545 2.40 -12.07 3.16
C THR A 545 3.86 -11.94 3.63
N ILE A 546 4.12 -11.29 4.78
CA ILE A 546 5.46 -11.18 5.37
C ILE A 546 6.07 -12.56 5.65
N MET A 547 5.28 -13.52 6.13
CA MET A 547 5.75 -14.89 6.37
C MET A 547 6.15 -15.61 5.09
N LEU A 548 5.50 -15.31 3.95
CA LEU A 548 5.74 -15.96 2.66
C LEU A 548 6.89 -15.34 1.86
N ILE A 549 7.16 -14.04 2.02
CA ILE A 549 8.21 -13.32 1.26
C ILE A 549 9.57 -14.03 1.27
N PRO A 550 10.11 -14.54 2.39
CA PRO A 550 11.44 -15.17 2.40
C PRO A 550 11.57 -16.46 1.61
N PHE A 551 10.47 -17.13 1.25
CA PHE A 551 10.48 -18.29 0.35
C PHE A 551 10.78 -17.90 -1.10
N MET A 552 10.60 -16.62 -1.46
CA MET A 552 10.97 -16.11 -2.77
C MET A 552 12.50 -16.07 -2.89
N SER A 553 13.02 -16.43 -4.07
CA SER A 553 14.45 -16.37 -4.35
C SER A 553 14.86 -14.93 -4.64
N CYS A 554 15.42 -14.24 -3.64
CA CYS A 554 15.93 -12.87 -3.84
C CYS A 554 17.27 -12.90 -4.60
N SER A 555 17.68 -11.73 -5.14
CA SER A 555 18.91 -11.56 -5.91
C SER A 555 20.18 -12.04 -5.17
N ALA A 556 20.25 -11.86 -3.85
CA ALA A 556 21.38 -12.30 -3.02
C ALA A 556 21.54 -13.83 -2.91
N LYS A 557 20.51 -14.61 -3.27
CA LYS A 557 20.59 -16.07 -3.32
C LYS A 557 21.17 -16.57 -4.65
N VAL A 558 21.08 -15.78 -5.72
CA VAL A 558 21.50 -16.16 -7.08
C VAL A 558 23.00 -16.51 -7.17
N PRO A 559 23.92 -15.75 -6.56
CA PRO A 559 25.34 -16.12 -6.54
C PRO A 559 25.59 -17.51 -5.94
N ILE A 560 24.84 -17.88 -4.85
CA ILE A 560 24.94 -19.21 -4.25
C ILE A 560 24.55 -20.29 -5.27
N TYR A 561 23.41 -20.06 -5.94
CA TYR A 561 22.93 -21.01 -6.96
C TYR A 561 23.92 -21.15 -8.10
N ALA A 562 24.42 -20.01 -8.63
CA ALA A 562 25.39 -20.00 -9.72
C ALA A 562 26.69 -20.73 -9.33
N PHE A 563 27.23 -20.50 -8.14
CA PHE A 563 28.44 -21.13 -7.64
C PHE A 563 28.30 -22.65 -7.55
N PHE A 564 27.25 -23.15 -6.91
CA PHE A 564 27.03 -24.59 -6.77
C PHE A 564 26.60 -25.26 -8.08
N THR A 565 25.83 -24.58 -8.93
CA THR A 565 25.45 -25.16 -10.23
C THR A 565 26.63 -25.25 -11.18
N ALA A 566 27.56 -24.30 -11.16
CA ALA A 566 28.79 -24.37 -11.93
C ALA A 566 29.69 -25.54 -11.48
N ALA A 567 29.80 -25.78 -10.17
CA ALA A 567 30.61 -26.85 -9.59
C ALA A 567 29.97 -28.23 -9.81
N PHE A 568 28.75 -28.44 -9.39
CA PHE A 568 28.14 -29.78 -9.30
C PHE A 568 27.17 -30.13 -10.43
N PHE A 569 26.71 -29.15 -11.24
CA PHE A 569 25.71 -29.35 -12.30
C PHE A 569 26.08 -28.66 -13.61
N PRO A 570 27.29 -28.88 -14.18
CA PRO A 570 27.80 -28.11 -15.33
C PRO A 570 26.90 -28.20 -16.57
N HIS A 571 26.18 -29.33 -16.79
CA HIS A 571 25.30 -29.53 -17.95
C HIS A 571 23.83 -29.23 -17.67
N THR A 572 23.41 -29.18 -16.40
CA THR A 572 21.98 -29.02 -15.98
C THR A 572 21.75 -27.82 -15.08
N GLY A 573 22.72 -26.92 -14.91
CA GLY A 573 22.67 -25.77 -14.00
C GLY A 573 21.43 -24.91 -14.17
N GLY A 574 21.02 -24.63 -15.43
CA GLY A 574 19.81 -23.86 -15.70
C GLY A 574 18.53 -24.57 -15.22
N LEU A 575 18.45 -25.88 -15.35
CA LEU A 575 17.32 -26.68 -14.85
C LEU A 575 17.28 -26.65 -13.30
N VAL A 576 18.45 -26.83 -12.67
CA VAL A 576 18.55 -26.76 -11.19
C VAL A 576 18.15 -25.41 -10.66
N MET A 577 18.61 -24.32 -11.28
CA MET A 577 18.20 -22.96 -10.89
C MET A 577 16.67 -22.77 -11.03
N THR A 578 16.09 -23.19 -12.16
CA THR A 578 14.65 -23.13 -12.38
C THR A 578 13.89 -23.96 -11.34
N ALA A 579 14.37 -25.17 -11.03
CA ALA A 579 13.78 -26.02 -10.01
C ALA A 579 13.81 -25.37 -8.61
N LEU A 580 14.90 -24.68 -8.24
CA LEU A 580 15.00 -23.93 -6.99
C LEU A 580 13.97 -22.79 -6.91
N TYR A 581 13.82 -22.01 -7.99
CA TYR A 581 12.79 -20.96 -8.04
C TYR A 581 11.38 -21.54 -7.87
N LEU A 582 11.07 -22.61 -8.59
CA LEU A 582 9.77 -23.29 -8.50
C LEU A 582 9.56 -23.87 -7.10
N THR A 583 10.58 -24.47 -6.51
CA THR A 583 10.50 -25.02 -5.13
C THR A 583 10.17 -23.92 -4.13
N GLY A 584 10.78 -22.74 -4.23
CA GLY A 584 10.46 -21.60 -3.37
C GLY A 584 9.00 -21.18 -3.48
N VAL A 585 8.49 -21.04 -4.70
CA VAL A 585 7.06 -20.69 -4.95
C VAL A 585 6.12 -21.80 -4.44
N CYS A 586 6.42 -23.07 -4.73
CA CYS A 586 5.62 -24.19 -4.25
C CYS A 586 5.58 -24.27 -2.71
N MET A 587 6.72 -24.05 -2.06
CA MET A 587 6.79 -23.99 -0.59
C MET A 587 6.00 -22.83 -0.02
N ALA A 588 6.04 -21.64 -0.63
CA ALA A 588 5.22 -20.52 -0.23
C ALA A 588 3.73 -20.85 -0.34
N VAL A 589 3.30 -21.45 -1.44
CA VAL A 589 1.91 -21.89 -1.63
C VAL A 589 1.50 -22.94 -0.60
N LEU A 590 2.35 -23.93 -0.36
CA LEU A 590 2.09 -24.99 0.63
C LEU A 590 1.96 -24.40 2.05
N VAL A 591 2.89 -23.55 2.45
CA VAL A 591 2.87 -22.87 3.75
C VAL A 591 1.62 -21.99 3.87
N ALA A 592 1.24 -21.27 2.79
CA ALA A 592 0.03 -20.46 2.76
C ALA A 592 -1.23 -21.31 2.99
N LEU A 593 -1.37 -22.44 2.30
CA LEU A 593 -2.50 -23.35 2.42
C LEU A 593 -2.61 -23.95 3.85
N LEU A 594 -1.48 -24.36 4.43
CA LEU A 594 -1.45 -24.87 5.79
C LEU A 594 -1.77 -23.79 6.82
N SER A 595 -1.24 -22.59 6.63
CA SER A 595 -1.39 -21.47 7.57
C SER A 595 -2.77 -20.82 7.50
N LYS A 596 -3.44 -20.85 6.35
CA LYS A 596 -4.79 -20.30 6.15
C LYS A 596 -5.80 -20.82 7.16
N ASN A 597 -5.76 -22.10 7.47
CA ASN A 597 -6.73 -22.76 8.33
C ASN A 597 -6.27 -22.86 9.80
N THR A 598 -4.99 -22.65 10.08
CA THR A 598 -4.39 -22.79 11.40
C THR A 598 -4.14 -21.44 12.09
N PHE A 599 -3.15 -20.70 11.60
CA PHE A 599 -2.69 -19.45 12.23
C PHE A 599 -3.43 -18.21 11.74
N PHE A 600 -3.91 -18.22 10.48
CA PHE A 600 -4.56 -17.07 9.83
C PHE A 600 -6.00 -17.38 9.45
N LYS A 601 -6.80 -17.73 10.48
CA LYS A 601 -8.25 -17.98 10.31
C LYS A 601 -8.98 -16.72 9.86
N GLY A 602 -10.03 -16.89 9.06
CA GLY A 602 -10.85 -15.80 8.51
C GLY A 602 -10.72 -15.67 6.99
N GLU A 603 -11.64 -14.95 6.39
CA GLU A 603 -11.65 -14.70 4.95
C GLU A 603 -10.64 -13.59 4.58
N ALA A 604 -10.11 -13.66 3.35
CA ALA A 604 -9.36 -12.56 2.79
C ALA A 604 -10.27 -11.33 2.65
N VAL A 605 -9.71 -10.14 2.92
CA VAL A 605 -10.46 -8.88 2.81
C VAL A 605 -11.15 -8.82 1.44
N PRO A 606 -12.42 -8.40 1.39
CA PRO A 606 -13.14 -8.21 0.13
C PRO A 606 -12.33 -7.31 -0.82
N PHE A 607 -12.31 -7.72 -2.09
CA PHE A 607 -11.57 -7.00 -3.11
C PHE A 607 -12.53 -6.04 -3.82
N VAL A 608 -12.72 -4.87 -3.24
CA VAL A 608 -13.40 -3.75 -3.88
C VAL A 608 -12.34 -2.70 -4.17
N MET A 609 -12.10 -2.43 -5.44
CA MET A 609 -11.03 -1.53 -5.85
C MET A 609 -11.43 -0.75 -7.11
N GLU A 610 -11.16 0.54 -7.10
CA GLU A 610 -11.21 1.36 -8.30
C GLU A 610 -9.97 1.11 -9.17
N LEU A 611 -10.16 1.04 -10.48
CA LEU A 611 -9.07 0.96 -11.44
C LEU A 611 -8.72 2.39 -11.91
N PRO A 612 -7.62 2.99 -11.41
CA PRO A 612 -7.23 4.35 -11.79
C PRO A 612 -6.86 4.42 -13.27
N ASN A 613 -7.09 5.54 -13.93
CA ASN A 613 -6.62 5.74 -15.29
C ASN A 613 -5.09 5.63 -15.37
N TYR A 614 -4.57 5.11 -16.50
CA TYR A 614 -3.13 5.10 -16.73
C TYR A 614 -2.61 6.52 -16.89
N ARG A 615 -1.67 6.89 -16.01
CA ARG A 615 -1.01 8.19 -16.03
C ARG A 615 0.50 8.02 -16.09
N MET A 616 1.18 8.92 -16.78
CA MET A 616 2.64 8.99 -16.70
C MET A 616 3.02 9.68 -15.39
N PRO A 617 3.75 8.99 -14.50
CA PRO A 617 4.15 9.60 -13.25
C PRO A 617 5.12 10.76 -13.50
N GLY A 618 5.02 11.81 -12.69
CA GLY A 618 5.92 12.95 -12.75
C GLY A 618 7.35 12.58 -12.35
N ALA A 619 8.33 12.85 -13.19
CA ALA A 619 9.74 12.48 -12.94
C ALA A 619 10.26 12.97 -11.58
N LYS A 620 9.85 14.17 -11.14
CA LYS A 620 10.21 14.74 -9.84
C LYS A 620 9.65 13.93 -8.67
N ASN A 621 8.41 13.43 -8.80
CA ASN A 621 7.77 12.62 -7.76
C ASN A 621 8.42 11.24 -7.67
N VAL A 622 8.68 10.59 -8.82
CA VAL A 622 9.37 9.30 -8.88
C VAL A 622 10.77 9.43 -8.27
N GLY A 623 11.55 10.45 -8.66
CA GLY A 623 12.89 10.67 -8.11
C GLY A 623 12.87 10.90 -6.59
N ARG A 624 11.90 11.65 -6.08
CA ARG A 624 11.73 11.88 -4.64
C ARG A 624 11.35 10.61 -3.90
N LEU A 625 10.36 9.88 -4.39
CA LEU A 625 9.91 8.62 -3.80
C LEU A 625 11.04 7.58 -3.77
N MET A 626 11.80 7.49 -4.88
CA MET A 626 13.01 6.66 -4.98
C MET A 626 14.02 7.04 -3.89
N TRP A 627 14.31 8.34 -3.74
CA TRP A 627 15.26 8.84 -2.74
C TRP A 627 14.79 8.56 -1.31
N ASP A 628 13.52 8.82 -1.00
CA ASP A 628 12.96 8.60 0.34
C ASP A 628 12.99 7.12 0.73
N LYS A 629 12.60 6.21 -0.19
CA LYS A 629 12.70 4.75 0.01
C LYS A 629 14.15 4.28 0.12
N GLY A 630 15.06 4.84 -0.69
CA GLY A 630 16.48 4.53 -0.63
C GLY A 630 17.14 5.00 0.67
N LYS A 631 16.84 6.22 1.13
CA LYS A 631 17.28 6.76 2.41
C LYS A 631 16.79 5.93 3.59
N ASP A 632 15.52 5.54 3.58
CA ASP A 632 14.93 4.68 4.59
C ASP A 632 15.62 3.31 4.66
N PHE A 633 15.91 2.72 3.50
CA PHE A 633 16.70 1.47 3.41
C PHE A 633 18.09 1.66 3.99
N LEU A 634 18.80 2.71 3.57
CA LEU A 634 20.16 2.99 4.04
C LEU A 634 20.22 3.15 5.56
N GLN A 635 19.34 3.98 6.13
CA GLN A 635 19.31 4.19 7.58
C GLN A 635 19.03 2.92 8.37
N ARG A 636 18.20 2.02 7.83
CA ARG A 636 17.81 0.77 8.52
C ARG A 636 18.83 -0.34 8.34
N ALA A 637 19.30 -0.53 7.11
CA ALA A 637 20.23 -1.60 6.79
C ALA A 637 21.63 -1.29 7.31
N PHE A 638 22.10 -0.05 7.16
CA PHE A 638 23.46 0.36 7.53
C PHE A 638 23.77 0.04 8.99
N THR A 639 22.95 0.50 9.93
CA THR A 639 23.24 0.30 11.37
C THR A 639 23.28 -1.17 11.76
N VAL A 640 22.30 -1.96 11.30
CA VAL A 640 22.19 -3.37 11.67
C VAL A 640 23.29 -4.20 11.02
N ILE A 641 23.61 -3.91 9.75
CA ILE A 641 24.64 -4.64 9.02
C ILE A 641 26.03 -4.22 9.50
N PHE A 642 26.26 -2.92 9.74
CA PHE A 642 27.52 -2.42 10.30
C PHE A 642 27.88 -3.09 11.61
N VAL A 643 26.96 -3.13 12.57
CA VAL A 643 27.20 -3.84 13.85
C VAL A 643 27.42 -5.33 13.62
N GLY A 644 26.63 -5.92 12.72
CA GLY A 644 26.75 -7.34 12.40
C GLY A 644 28.06 -7.71 11.74
N THR A 645 28.58 -6.91 10.80
CA THR A 645 29.87 -7.17 10.15
C THR A 645 31.03 -7.09 11.14
N ILE A 646 31.00 -6.15 12.07
CA ILE A 646 31.98 -6.07 13.15
C ILE A 646 31.93 -7.33 14.04
N ILE A 647 30.75 -7.79 14.41
CA ILE A 647 30.59 -9.00 15.20
C ILE A 647 31.14 -10.22 14.45
N VAL A 648 30.80 -10.39 13.17
CA VAL A 648 31.28 -11.52 12.38
C VAL A 648 32.80 -11.44 12.20
N TRP A 649 33.35 -10.26 11.88
CA TRP A 649 34.78 -10.06 11.80
C TRP A 649 35.47 -10.45 13.14
N PHE A 650 34.94 -10.01 14.27
CA PHE A 650 35.49 -10.38 15.59
C PHE A 650 35.46 -11.91 15.81
N LEU A 651 34.33 -12.55 15.55
CA LEU A 651 34.18 -14.00 15.69
C LEU A 651 35.09 -14.80 14.74
N GLN A 652 35.45 -14.23 13.58
CA GLN A 652 36.28 -14.86 12.57
C GLN A 652 37.79 -14.64 12.84
N SER A 653 38.14 -13.51 13.45
CA SER A 653 39.54 -13.09 13.63
C SER A 653 40.13 -13.47 14.99
N PHE A 654 39.30 -13.87 15.96
CA PHE A 654 39.77 -14.18 17.33
C PHE A 654 39.41 -15.58 17.77
N ASP A 655 40.31 -16.18 18.62
CA ASP A 655 40.04 -17.41 19.34
C ASP A 655 39.34 -17.14 20.69
N LEU A 656 39.03 -18.19 21.48
CA LEU A 656 38.43 -18.07 22.82
C LEU A 656 39.32 -17.38 23.86
N THR A 657 40.63 -17.27 23.59
CA THR A 657 41.62 -16.60 24.46
C THR A 657 41.86 -15.16 24.04
N LEU A 658 41.08 -14.64 23.04
CA LEU A 658 41.17 -13.30 22.46
C LEU A 658 42.51 -13.02 21.74
N ASN A 659 43.20 -14.06 21.26
CA ASN A 659 44.33 -13.92 20.37
C ASN A 659 43.86 -13.88 18.93
N MET A 660 44.53 -13.09 18.08
CA MET A 660 44.25 -13.03 16.66
C MET A 660 44.72 -14.33 15.99
N VAL A 661 43.85 -14.96 15.22
CA VAL A 661 44.03 -16.30 14.67
C VAL A 661 44.65 -16.20 13.26
N GLU A 662 45.67 -16.98 12.99
CA GLU A 662 46.27 -17.11 11.65
C GLU A 662 45.53 -18.15 10.80
N ASP A 663 44.99 -19.23 11.43
CA ASP A 663 44.17 -20.24 10.76
C ASP A 663 42.69 -20.08 11.15
N SER A 664 41.82 -19.94 10.17
CA SER A 664 40.36 -19.80 10.37
C SER A 664 39.73 -20.96 11.17
N ARG A 665 40.40 -22.10 11.32
CA ARG A 665 39.95 -23.27 12.11
C ARG A 665 39.86 -22.96 13.59
N ASP A 666 40.74 -22.12 14.10
CA ASP A 666 40.88 -21.83 15.53
C ASP A 666 39.96 -20.65 15.96
N SER A 667 39.25 -20.05 15.01
CA SER A 667 38.36 -18.94 15.28
C SER A 667 37.13 -19.34 16.10
N ILE A 668 36.60 -18.39 16.87
CA ILE A 668 35.33 -18.56 17.59
C ILE A 668 34.20 -18.96 16.62
N LEU A 669 34.19 -18.41 15.42
CA LEU A 669 33.19 -18.71 14.41
C LEU A 669 33.27 -20.16 13.93
N ALA A 670 34.47 -20.70 13.73
CA ALA A 670 34.68 -22.11 13.38
C ALA A 670 34.24 -23.06 14.51
N LEU A 671 34.50 -22.73 15.77
CA LEU A 671 34.00 -23.46 16.89
C LEU A 671 32.46 -23.50 16.98
N LEU A 672 31.82 -22.36 16.78
CA LEU A 672 30.35 -22.28 16.68
C LEU A 672 29.81 -23.10 15.53
N GLY A 673 30.47 -23.02 14.35
CA GLY A 673 30.16 -23.83 13.17
C GLY A 673 30.26 -25.33 13.47
N GLY A 674 31.34 -25.76 14.14
CA GLY A 674 31.56 -27.15 14.59
C GLY A 674 30.48 -27.62 15.56
N TRP A 675 30.03 -26.77 16.46
CA TRP A 675 28.99 -27.09 17.43
C TRP A 675 27.61 -27.33 16.79
N ILE A 676 27.33 -26.60 15.69
CA ILE A 676 26.07 -26.69 14.94
C ILE A 676 26.13 -27.76 13.83
N ALA A 677 27.32 -28.12 13.37
CA ALA A 677 27.53 -29.08 12.28
C ALA A 677 26.77 -30.42 12.45
N PRO A 678 26.71 -31.05 13.65
CA PRO A 678 25.95 -32.30 13.84
C PRO A 678 24.46 -32.18 13.50
N LEU A 679 23.87 -30.97 13.60
CA LEU A 679 22.48 -30.72 13.24
C LEU A 679 22.26 -30.89 11.73
N PHE A 680 23.28 -30.64 10.91
CA PHE A 680 23.24 -30.72 9.45
C PHE A 680 23.75 -32.06 8.90
N ALA A 681 24.32 -32.93 9.73
CA ALA A 681 24.77 -34.25 9.31
C ALA A 681 23.65 -35.10 8.65
N PRO A 682 22.39 -35.12 9.17
CA PRO A 682 21.28 -35.83 8.54
C PRO A 682 20.88 -35.28 7.17
N LEU A 683 21.32 -34.07 6.82
CA LEU A 683 21.05 -33.36 5.57
C LEU A 683 22.15 -33.60 4.52
N GLY A 684 23.23 -34.29 4.89
CA GLY A 684 24.35 -34.62 4.02
C GLY A 684 25.48 -33.55 3.96
N PHE A 685 25.42 -32.48 4.76
CA PHE A 685 26.44 -31.42 4.80
C PHE A 685 26.83 -31.02 6.23
N GLY A 686 27.03 -32.02 7.10
CA GLY A 686 27.40 -31.83 8.51
C GLY A 686 28.87 -31.46 8.74
N ASP A 687 29.46 -30.62 7.87
CA ASP A 687 30.82 -30.09 8.02
C ASP A 687 30.78 -28.70 8.70
N TRP A 688 31.77 -28.43 9.56
CA TRP A 688 31.93 -27.16 10.26
C TRP A 688 32.06 -25.97 9.27
N LYS A 689 32.72 -26.17 8.12
CA LYS A 689 32.89 -25.14 7.08
C LYS A 689 31.54 -24.73 6.47
N MET A 690 30.69 -25.71 6.19
CA MET A 690 29.34 -25.48 5.67
C MET A 690 28.48 -24.75 6.72
N SER A 691 28.57 -25.17 7.97
CA SER A 691 27.85 -24.52 9.09
C SER A 691 28.31 -23.09 9.30
N THR A 692 29.61 -22.83 9.25
CA THR A 692 30.20 -21.49 9.33
C THR A 692 29.68 -20.59 8.18
N ALA A 693 29.66 -21.11 6.96
CA ALA A 693 29.12 -20.37 5.80
C ALA A 693 27.63 -20.02 5.97
N LEU A 694 26.82 -20.92 6.57
CA LEU A 694 25.40 -20.64 6.86
C LEU A 694 25.23 -19.55 7.94
N ILE A 695 26.12 -19.51 8.94
CA ILE A 695 26.12 -18.45 9.97
C ILE A 695 26.44 -17.08 9.31
N CYS A 696 27.49 -17.03 8.46
CA CYS A 696 27.81 -15.82 7.70
C CYS A 696 26.65 -15.41 6.77
N GLY A 697 26.02 -16.38 6.12
CA GLY A 697 24.86 -16.18 5.26
C GLY A 697 23.58 -15.72 5.97
N PHE A 698 23.53 -15.80 7.28
CA PHE A 698 22.49 -15.16 8.08
C PHE A 698 22.67 -13.63 8.12
N MET A 699 23.90 -13.15 8.10
CA MET A 699 24.19 -11.72 8.00
C MET A 699 23.84 -11.19 6.60
N ALA A 700 24.47 -11.77 5.59
CA ALA A 700 24.27 -11.45 4.18
C ALA A 700 24.36 -12.74 3.34
N LYS A 701 23.38 -13.00 2.50
CA LYS A 701 23.30 -14.29 1.77
C LYS A 701 24.50 -14.54 0.85
N GLU A 702 25.00 -13.51 0.21
CA GLU A 702 26.18 -13.54 -0.65
C GLU A 702 27.46 -13.96 0.09
N SER A 703 27.55 -13.71 1.38
CA SER A 703 28.70 -14.10 2.21
C SER A 703 28.89 -15.62 2.29
N VAL A 704 27.86 -16.43 2.01
CA VAL A 704 27.98 -17.88 1.93
C VAL A 704 29.07 -18.30 0.95
N VAL A 705 29.02 -17.73 -0.28
CA VAL A 705 30.00 -18.06 -1.35
C VAL A 705 31.39 -17.58 -0.97
N ALA A 706 31.53 -16.35 -0.50
CA ALA A 706 32.82 -15.79 -0.08
C ALA A 706 33.45 -16.66 1.02
N THR A 707 32.67 -17.01 2.06
CA THR A 707 33.14 -17.86 3.16
C THR A 707 33.57 -19.24 2.68
N LEU A 708 32.78 -19.90 1.82
CA LEU A 708 33.14 -21.21 1.26
C LEU A 708 34.40 -21.14 0.40
N SER A 709 34.55 -20.11 -0.41
CA SER A 709 35.75 -19.91 -1.25
C SER A 709 37.02 -19.74 -0.40
N VAL A 710 36.93 -19.03 0.72
CA VAL A 710 38.04 -18.88 1.67
C VAL A 710 38.33 -20.21 2.40
N LEU A 711 37.33 -20.90 2.92
CA LEU A 711 37.51 -22.10 3.75
C LEU A 711 37.92 -23.35 2.96
N TYR A 712 37.51 -23.47 1.69
CA TYR A 712 37.89 -24.58 0.84
C TYR A 712 39.08 -24.26 -0.08
N GLY A 713 39.36 -22.99 -0.34
CA GLY A 713 40.49 -22.51 -1.15
C GLY A 713 40.31 -22.73 -2.64
N SER A 714 39.60 -23.80 -3.07
CA SER A 714 39.33 -24.08 -4.49
C SER A 714 38.00 -24.82 -4.66
N VAL A 715 37.40 -24.68 -5.85
CA VAL A 715 36.15 -25.36 -6.22
C VAL A 715 36.34 -26.90 -6.18
N GLY A 716 37.48 -27.39 -6.64
CA GLY A 716 37.81 -28.84 -6.61
C GLY A 716 37.86 -29.43 -5.21
N ALA A 717 38.30 -28.66 -4.19
CA ALA A 717 38.26 -29.12 -2.79
C ALA A 717 36.82 -29.22 -2.27
N LEU A 718 35.95 -28.35 -2.70
CA LEU A 718 34.52 -28.40 -2.40
C LEU A 718 33.83 -29.60 -3.05
N GLU A 719 34.17 -29.90 -4.33
CA GLU A 719 33.65 -31.06 -5.08
C GLU A 719 34.07 -32.41 -4.43
N THR A 720 35.25 -32.48 -3.84
CA THR A 720 35.70 -33.67 -3.11
C THR A 720 35.03 -33.80 -1.72
N ALA A 721 34.61 -32.70 -1.10
CA ALA A 721 34.02 -32.70 0.21
C ALA A 721 32.51 -33.00 0.22
N LEU A 722 31.82 -32.71 -0.90
CA LEU A 722 30.36 -32.85 -1.00
C LEU A 722 29.99 -33.75 -2.19
N THR A 723 28.96 -34.56 -2.01
CA THR A 723 28.29 -35.24 -3.13
C THR A 723 27.33 -34.28 -3.83
N THR A 724 26.99 -34.58 -5.08
CA THR A 724 26.00 -33.80 -5.85
C THR A 724 24.66 -33.70 -5.12
N LEU A 725 24.26 -34.78 -4.44
CA LEU A 725 23.02 -34.81 -3.66
C LEU A 725 23.14 -33.93 -2.41
N SER A 726 24.27 -33.94 -1.71
CA SER A 726 24.54 -33.05 -0.55
C SER A 726 24.56 -31.57 -0.97
N ALA A 727 25.15 -31.26 -2.12
CA ALA A 727 25.17 -29.93 -2.71
C ALA A 727 23.73 -29.44 -3.02
N PHE A 728 22.90 -30.31 -3.60
CA PHE A 728 21.49 -29.99 -3.86
C PHE A 728 20.68 -29.77 -2.58
N SER A 729 20.89 -30.64 -1.57
CA SER A 729 20.28 -30.49 -0.24
C SER A 729 20.68 -29.17 0.41
N PHE A 730 21.95 -28.77 0.32
CA PHE A 730 22.43 -27.47 0.81
C PHE A 730 21.79 -26.30 0.07
N LEU A 731 21.63 -26.39 -1.24
CA LEU A 731 20.93 -25.36 -2.04
C LEU A 731 19.47 -25.19 -1.59
N ILE A 732 18.76 -26.29 -1.34
CA ILE A 732 17.38 -26.25 -0.81
C ILE A 732 17.36 -25.60 0.57
N PHE A 733 18.31 -25.94 1.43
CA PHE A 733 18.42 -25.31 2.74
C PHE A 733 18.68 -23.81 2.63
N CYS A 734 19.63 -23.39 1.77
CA CYS A 734 19.94 -21.98 1.51
C CYS A 734 18.76 -21.21 0.91
N LEU A 735 17.91 -21.87 0.12
CA LEU A 735 16.68 -21.28 -0.40
C LEU A 735 15.68 -20.97 0.71
N LEU A 736 15.45 -21.91 1.63
CA LEU A 736 14.31 -21.89 2.54
C LEU A 736 14.62 -21.35 3.94
N TYR A 737 15.90 -21.38 4.39
CA TYR A 737 16.24 -20.94 5.74
C TYR A 737 16.11 -19.42 5.90
N THR A 738 16.17 -18.97 7.14
CA THR A 738 15.92 -17.58 7.57
C THR A 738 16.50 -16.53 6.60
N PRO A 739 15.81 -15.43 6.34
CA PRO A 739 16.31 -14.34 5.51
C PRO A 739 17.49 -13.63 6.19
N CYS A 740 18.14 -12.71 5.46
CA CYS A 740 19.22 -11.89 6.00
C CYS A 740 18.75 -11.02 7.18
N ILE A 741 19.68 -10.62 8.04
CA ILE A 741 19.41 -9.84 9.27
C ILE A 741 18.67 -8.52 8.98
N ALA A 742 18.94 -7.88 7.84
CA ALA A 742 18.23 -6.67 7.41
C ALA A 742 16.73 -6.93 7.19
N THR A 743 16.37 -8.08 6.62
CA THR A 743 14.96 -8.47 6.49
C THR A 743 14.31 -8.73 7.82
N ILE A 744 15.01 -9.42 8.75
CA ILE A 744 14.51 -9.69 10.10
C ILE A 744 14.29 -8.38 10.87
N ALA A 745 15.22 -7.42 10.76
CA ALA A 745 15.06 -6.08 11.33
C ALA A 745 13.82 -5.36 10.79
N SER A 746 13.54 -5.49 9.48
CA SER A 746 12.34 -4.95 8.86
C SER A 746 11.07 -5.65 9.38
N VAL A 747 11.07 -6.98 9.47
CA VAL A 747 9.96 -7.76 10.04
C VAL A 747 9.70 -7.40 11.51
N ARG A 748 10.78 -7.24 12.30
CA ARG A 748 10.67 -6.79 13.70
C ARG A 748 9.97 -5.45 13.84
N ARG A 749 10.26 -4.52 12.93
CA ARG A 749 9.62 -3.20 12.93
C ARG A 749 8.15 -3.27 12.53
N GLU A 750 7.81 -4.14 11.58
CA GLU A 750 6.44 -4.26 11.06
C GLU A 750 5.50 -5.06 11.98
N ASN A 751 5.99 -6.13 12.61
CA ASN A 751 5.19 -7.09 13.37
C ASN A 751 5.66 -7.32 14.82
N GLY A 752 6.74 -6.66 15.24
CA GLY A 752 7.30 -6.80 16.59
C GLY A 752 8.32 -7.94 16.73
N SER A 753 9.08 -7.89 17.85
CA SER A 753 10.23 -8.79 18.10
C SER A 753 9.82 -10.25 18.26
N ARG A 754 8.69 -10.51 18.94
CA ARG A 754 8.20 -11.89 19.17
C ARG A 754 7.85 -12.57 17.84
N TRP A 755 7.21 -11.85 16.95
CA TRP A 755 6.80 -12.37 15.64
C TRP A 755 8.01 -12.60 14.72
N ALA A 756 9.00 -11.69 14.73
CA ALA A 756 10.26 -11.86 14.00
C ALA A 756 11.03 -13.09 14.45
N ALA A 757 11.16 -13.33 15.77
CA ALA A 757 11.81 -14.52 16.32
C ALA A 757 11.07 -15.80 15.93
N ALA A 758 9.74 -15.83 16.07
CA ALA A 758 8.92 -16.98 15.66
C ALA A 758 9.08 -17.30 14.17
N MET A 759 9.15 -16.27 13.30
CA MET A 759 9.37 -16.43 11.87
C MET A 759 10.73 -17.04 11.55
N VAL A 760 11.81 -16.60 12.22
CA VAL A 760 13.16 -17.17 12.04
C VAL A 760 13.18 -18.65 12.38
N ILE A 761 12.63 -19.01 13.55
CA ILE A 761 12.54 -20.41 14.00
C ILE A 761 11.73 -21.24 12.99
N PHE A 762 10.57 -20.75 12.61
CA PHE A 762 9.69 -21.44 11.66
C PHE A 762 10.39 -21.72 10.33
N GLN A 763 11.10 -20.74 9.77
CA GLN A 763 11.79 -20.91 8.48
C GLN A 763 12.98 -21.86 8.59
N CYS A 764 13.76 -21.81 9.68
CA CYS A 764 14.83 -22.77 9.90
C CYS A 764 14.30 -24.21 10.02
N VAL A 765 13.18 -24.41 10.73
CA VAL A 765 12.53 -25.71 10.86
C VAL A 765 12.02 -26.21 9.50
N VAL A 766 11.34 -25.37 8.73
CA VAL A 766 10.86 -25.73 7.38
C VAL A 766 12.04 -26.08 6.46
N ALA A 767 13.10 -25.28 6.45
CA ALA A 767 14.30 -25.53 5.68
C ALA A 767 14.93 -26.89 6.02
N TRP A 768 15.03 -27.17 7.32
CA TRP A 768 15.60 -28.42 7.80
C TRP A 768 14.75 -29.64 7.37
N ILE A 769 13.44 -29.59 7.58
CA ILE A 769 12.53 -30.69 7.23
C ILE A 769 12.55 -30.95 5.72
N VAL A 770 12.48 -29.90 4.90
CA VAL A 770 12.44 -30.05 3.44
C VAL A 770 13.79 -30.57 2.90
N SER A 771 14.91 -30.01 3.38
CA SER A 771 16.25 -30.50 2.99
C SER A 771 16.48 -31.95 3.41
N PHE A 772 16.04 -32.33 4.61
CA PHE A 772 16.08 -33.72 5.10
C PHE A 772 15.27 -34.65 4.18
N ALA A 773 14.04 -34.27 3.85
CA ALA A 773 13.18 -35.04 2.98
C ALA A 773 13.79 -35.21 1.59
N VAL A 774 14.33 -34.12 1.01
CA VAL A 774 15.00 -34.13 -0.30
C VAL A 774 16.25 -35.02 -0.27
N TYR A 775 17.08 -34.87 0.74
CA TYR A 775 18.30 -35.69 0.88
C TYR A 775 17.97 -37.17 1.03
N ARG A 776 17.02 -37.54 1.91
CA ARG A 776 16.58 -38.93 2.11
C ARG A 776 15.91 -39.53 0.86
N ALA A 777 15.04 -38.75 0.22
CA ALA A 777 14.42 -39.19 -1.05
C ALA A 777 15.48 -39.40 -2.13
N GLY A 778 16.50 -38.54 -2.23
CA GLY A 778 17.60 -38.67 -3.15
C GLY A 778 18.45 -39.94 -2.91
N LEU A 779 18.73 -40.24 -1.63
CA LEU A 779 19.45 -41.50 -1.28
C LEU A 779 18.66 -42.76 -1.69
N ILE A 780 17.33 -42.73 -1.59
CA ILE A 780 16.47 -43.87 -1.97
C ILE A 780 16.40 -44.02 -3.50
N LEU A 781 16.32 -42.91 -4.23
CA LEU A 781 16.08 -42.91 -5.67
C LEU A 781 17.36 -43.14 -6.50
N PHE A 782 18.49 -42.61 -6.03
CA PHE A 782 19.74 -42.61 -6.82
C PHE A 782 20.82 -43.54 -6.26
N GLY A 783 20.61 -44.09 -5.04
CA GLY A 783 21.67 -44.85 -4.38
C GLY A 783 22.87 -43.93 -4.03
N ASN A 784 23.76 -44.32 -3.17
CA ASN A 784 24.91 -43.48 -2.78
C ASN A 784 25.65 -42.87 -3.94
#